data_4fa6ce08e013f5377640b0793cd50d6c
#
_entry.id   4fa6ce08e013f5377640b0793cd50d6c
#
_cell.length_a   1.000
_cell.length_b   1.000
_cell.length_c   1.000
_cell.angle_alpha   90.00
_cell.angle_beta   90.00
_cell.angle_gamma   90.00
#
_symmetry.space_group_name_H-M   'P 1'
#
loop_
_entity.id
_entity.type
_entity.pdbx_description
1 polymer ?
#
loop_
_entity_poly.entity_id
_entity_poly.type
_entity_poly.pdbx_seq_one_letter_code
_entity_poly.pdbx_strand_id
1 'polypeptide(L)'
;MKRQIMLLSACTVALLSACSSNTRIANEVYAPAAKNELRAPATPLVTIDPYTSAWSFADRLNEESVRHWTGRNFPLLGSLRVDGVSYRFMGADKVEVTPVIGTAVSGLWEATYTFELPEGEWTTVDYETKGWKTGKAAFGTDDNPYRSTPWQDGDIWVRRSFDWPEGTDKEDLFLQYSHDDNIELYINGKQVAVTGNGLDYDLLKEIPQEVANTLKPTGNILAAHCRNNGGGAYVDMGIMKKVKRGDTFDNKAVQTATTVMPTQTYYTFECGPVELDLIFTAPMLMDDLEAMTAPYNYITYQARSLDGRTHEVQLYLEATPQWAVNTTDQPVTFEKIEKDGYVYLKTGSVDQEVLGKKGDDLRIDWGYFYLSAAQSPDVTVAIDEYYAAKKAFMADGRLSGKAENVSPDMEKQMTVLAYSDNLGKVNEKTVSGHLLIGYDDLYAIQYFNDNRMAYWKHNGQTDIFDAFAKGQKEYAGMMKRCADFDGRLMQETAAAGGQKYAELCALAYRQAVSAHKLVTDKEGNLLFLSKENFSNGSIGTVDITYPSAPMFLCYNPELLKGMMNPIFYYSESGKWNKPFPAHDVGTYPQANGQTYGGDMPVEESGNMLILATAIAIIEGNADYAAKHWDVLTTWADYLKKEGLDPDNQLCTDDFAGHFAHNTNLSIKAIMGVAGYGKMAGMLGKKEIADSYLATAREMAGKWISMAKDGDHYKLTFDKSGTWSQKYNLVWDRLLDLNIFPSEIAETETAYYKTRQNKYGLPLDNREDYTKSDWILWSACLTGNTADFETFMLPIWKYANETTSRVPLSDWHYTSDGTQRGFQARSVVGGYYMRLLEKRLKK
;
A
#
# COMPACT_ATOMS: atom_id res chain seq x y z
N MET A 1 35.91 79.98 34.97
CA MET A 1 35.04 79.86 36.09
C MET A 1 33.72 79.25 35.74
N LYS A 2 33.47 78.05 35.97
CA LYS A 2 32.21 77.37 36.22
C LYS A 2 32.48 75.88 36.30
N ARG A 3 32.34 75.28 37.51
CA ARG A 3 32.49 73.89 37.85
C ARG A 3 31.30 73.15 37.28
N GLN A 4 31.54 72.08 36.56
CA GLN A 4 30.56 71.08 36.23
C GLN A 4 30.61 69.93 37.22
N ILE A 5 29.47 69.67 37.86
CA ILE A 5 29.21 68.56 38.75
C ILE A 5 28.79 67.36 37.88
N MET A 6 29.54 66.28 37.95
CA MET A 6 29.18 64.98 37.41
C MET A 6 28.27 64.25 38.40
N LEU A 7 27.02 64.00 38.01
CA LEU A 7 26.17 63.05 38.70
C LEU A 7 26.35 61.64 38.02
N LEU A 8 26.89 60.67 38.80
CA LEU A 8 26.82 59.25 38.49
C LEU A 8 25.43 58.74 38.81
N SER A 9 24.72 58.34 37.74
CA SER A 9 23.45 57.59 37.86
C SER A 9 23.80 56.11 37.75
N ALA A 10 23.65 55.35 38.84
CA ALA A 10 23.78 53.89 38.80
C ALA A 10 22.45 53.29 38.28
N CYS A 11 22.48 52.78 37.03
CA CYS A 11 21.39 51.96 36.49
C CYS A 11 21.54 50.53 37.00
N THR A 12 20.72 50.16 37.96
CA THR A 12 20.52 48.77 38.36
C THR A 12 19.68 48.08 37.27
N VAL A 13 20.29 47.26 36.41
CA VAL A 13 19.60 46.39 35.49
C VAL A 13 19.02 45.24 36.26
N ALA A 14 17.75 45.28 36.59
CA ALA A 14 17.01 44.13 37.07
C ALA A 14 16.78 43.18 35.86
N LEU A 15 17.51 42.07 35.79
CA LEU A 15 17.22 40.91 34.92
C LEU A 15 15.90 40.32 35.39
N LEU A 16 14.80 40.76 34.82
CA LEU A 16 13.52 40.03 34.81
C LEU A 16 13.67 38.86 33.86
N SER A 17 13.99 37.68 34.37
CA SER A 17 13.76 36.41 33.65
C SER A 17 12.27 36.28 33.52
N ALA A 18 11.72 36.79 32.40
CA ALA A 18 10.39 36.46 31.98
C ALA A 18 10.46 35.03 31.44
N CYS A 19 10.08 34.04 32.26
CA CYS A 19 9.62 32.77 31.74
C CYS A 19 8.37 33.08 30.89
N SER A 20 8.56 33.39 29.63
CA SER A 20 7.49 33.36 28.65
C SER A 20 7.15 31.90 28.43
N SER A 21 6.13 31.39 29.10
CA SER A 21 5.43 30.17 28.65
C SER A 21 4.85 30.50 27.28
N ASN A 22 5.63 30.22 26.22
CA ASN A 22 5.11 30.22 24.88
C ASN A 22 4.10 29.07 24.77
N THR A 23 2.83 29.36 24.98
CA THR A 23 1.74 28.47 24.64
C THR A 23 1.72 28.40 23.12
N ARG A 24 2.13 27.26 22.56
CA ARG A 24 2.07 26.94 21.12
C ARG A 24 0.61 26.69 20.69
N ILE A 25 -0.27 27.68 20.86
CA ILE A 25 -1.63 27.59 20.36
C ILE A 25 -1.56 27.43 18.85
N ALA A 26 -2.23 26.39 18.32
CA ALA A 26 -2.29 26.15 16.91
C ALA A 26 -2.91 27.36 16.17
N ASN A 27 -2.23 27.85 15.16
CA ASN A 27 -2.79 28.86 14.28
C ASN A 27 -3.94 28.31 13.43
N GLU A 28 -3.86 26.99 13.10
CA GLU A 28 -4.86 26.23 12.34
C GLU A 28 -5.05 24.87 13.02
N VAL A 29 -6.29 24.39 13.05
CA VAL A 29 -6.64 23.04 13.45
C VAL A 29 -7.02 22.27 12.20
N TYR A 30 -6.33 21.16 11.94
CA TYR A 30 -6.54 20.35 10.77
C TYR A 30 -7.55 19.23 11.07
N ALA A 31 -8.47 19.00 10.12
CA ALA A 31 -9.48 17.97 10.17
C ALA A 31 -9.69 17.39 8.77
N PRO A 32 -10.24 16.17 8.65
CA PRO A 32 -10.54 15.60 7.34
C PRO A 32 -11.42 16.51 6.49
N ALA A 33 -11.06 16.70 5.23
CA ALA A 33 -11.78 17.57 4.29
C ALA A 33 -13.18 17.03 3.89
N ALA A 34 -13.41 15.73 4.11
CA ALA A 34 -14.68 15.05 3.85
C ALA A 34 -14.84 13.85 4.79
N LYS A 35 -16.07 13.33 4.87
CA LYS A 35 -16.35 12.09 5.59
C LYS A 35 -15.88 10.90 4.78
N ASN A 36 -15.19 9.96 5.43
CA ASN A 36 -14.84 8.64 4.91
C ASN A 36 -15.02 7.61 6.03
N GLU A 37 -15.93 6.65 5.82
CA GLU A 37 -16.27 5.61 6.80
C GLU A 37 -15.70 4.23 6.43
N LEU A 38 -14.92 4.15 5.34
CA LEU A 38 -14.31 2.91 4.90
C LEU A 38 -13.29 2.42 5.94
N ARG A 39 -13.52 1.22 6.48
CA ARG A 39 -12.50 0.47 7.19
C ARG A 39 -11.50 -0.06 6.16
N ALA A 40 -10.47 0.70 5.86
CA ALA A 40 -9.46 0.27 4.89
C ALA A 40 -8.81 -1.07 5.30
N PRO A 41 -8.51 -1.98 4.36
CA PRO A 41 -7.82 -3.25 4.65
C PRO A 41 -6.48 -3.04 5.34
N ALA A 42 -5.71 -2.05 4.88
CA ALA A 42 -4.59 -1.46 5.58
C ALA A 42 -4.63 0.07 5.40
N THR A 43 -4.06 0.80 6.35
CA THR A 43 -4.11 2.26 6.36
C THR A 43 -2.76 2.84 5.95
N PRO A 44 -2.69 3.67 4.87
CA PRO A 44 -1.44 4.29 4.43
C PRO A 44 -0.97 5.36 5.43
N LEU A 45 0.30 5.35 5.77
CA LEU A 45 0.92 6.29 6.69
C LEU A 45 1.97 7.16 6.00
N VAL A 46 3.11 6.59 5.65
CA VAL A 46 4.19 7.27 4.93
C VAL A 46 4.31 6.62 3.56
N THR A 47 3.98 7.38 2.52
CA THR A 47 3.95 6.87 1.15
C THR A 47 4.65 7.86 0.23
N ILE A 48 5.83 7.51 -0.27
CA ILE A 48 6.64 8.34 -1.18
C ILE A 48 6.76 7.64 -2.54
N ASP A 49 7.21 6.39 -2.53
CA ASP A 49 7.44 5.55 -3.70
C ASP A 49 7.41 4.07 -3.29
N PRO A 50 7.66 3.10 -4.22
CA PRO A 50 7.61 1.68 -3.89
C PRO A 50 8.56 1.23 -2.77
N TYR A 51 9.64 1.94 -2.53
CA TYR A 51 10.63 1.62 -1.48
C TYR A 51 10.34 2.31 -0.14
N THR A 52 9.70 3.49 -0.16
CA THR A 52 9.33 4.22 1.04
C THR A 52 7.81 4.28 1.15
N SER A 53 7.22 3.16 1.52
CA SER A 53 5.76 2.96 1.56
C SER A 53 5.38 2.14 2.79
N ALA A 54 4.96 2.83 3.85
CA ALA A 54 4.66 2.29 5.17
C ALA A 54 3.17 2.40 5.50
N TRP A 55 2.62 1.32 6.07
CA TRP A 55 1.20 1.10 6.31
C TRP A 55 0.94 0.53 7.69
N SER A 56 -0.25 0.78 8.25
CA SER A 56 -0.79 0.03 9.38
C SER A 56 -1.63 -1.13 8.87
N PHE A 57 -1.26 -2.36 9.24
CA PHE A 57 -1.99 -3.58 8.89
C PHE A 57 -3.04 -3.96 9.95
N ALA A 58 -3.18 -3.18 11.00
CA ALA A 58 -4.13 -3.38 12.08
C ALA A 58 -5.28 -2.37 12.04
N ASP A 59 -6.36 -2.67 12.74
CA ASP A 59 -7.49 -1.74 12.91
C ASP A 59 -7.14 -0.56 13.81
N ARG A 60 -6.26 -0.78 14.77
CA ARG A 60 -5.76 0.28 15.66
C ARG A 60 -4.27 0.46 15.44
N LEU A 61 -3.84 1.71 15.31
CA LEU A 61 -2.46 2.07 15.01
C LEU A 61 -1.44 1.60 16.08
N ASN A 62 -1.89 1.33 17.29
CA ASN A 62 -1.08 0.87 18.40
C ASN A 62 -1.21 -0.64 18.71
N GLU A 63 -1.75 -1.43 17.81
CA GLU A 63 -1.84 -2.89 17.98
C GLU A 63 -0.60 -3.63 17.46
N GLU A 64 -0.05 -3.18 16.34
CA GLU A 64 1.07 -3.83 15.66
C GLU A 64 2.14 -2.81 15.24
N SER A 65 3.30 -3.32 14.83
CA SER A 65 4.34 -2.49 14.19
C SER A 65 3.84 -1.94 12.86
N VAL A 66 4.26 -0.72 12.51
CA VAL A 66 4.11 -0.21 11.16
C VAL A 66 4.93 -1.06 10.20
N ARG A 67 4.40 -1.35 9.02
CA ARG A 67 5.00 -2.27 8.05
C ARG A 67 5.16 -1.62 6.68
N HIS A 68 6.18 -2.04 5.96
CA HIS A 68 6.28 -1.82 4.53
C HIS A 68 5.15 -2.59 3.80
N TRP A 69 4.79 -2.20 2.57
CA TRP A 69 3.76 -2.91 1.79
C TRP A 69 4.09 -4.40 1.57
N THR A 70 5.36 -4.81 1.64
CA THR A 70 5.80 -6.21 1.57
C THR A 70 5.43 -7.02 2.82
N GLY A 71 4.92 -6.40 3.89
CA GLY A 71 4.66 -7.02 5.18
C GLY A 71 5.83 -6.92 6.18
N ARG A 72 7.04 -6.58 5.74
CA ARG A 72 8.20 -6.41 6.62
C ARG A 72 8.07 -5.17 7.50
N ASN A 73 8.65 -5.23 8.68
CA ASN A 73 8.58 -4.13 9.65
C ASN A 73 9.31 -2.87 9.15
N PHE A 74 8.61 -1.74 9.21
CA PHE A 74 9.11 -0.37 9.08
C PHE A 74 8.68 0.39 10.34
N PRO A 75 9.26 0.08 11.50
CA PRO A 75 8.73 0.52 12.77
C PRO A 75 8.72 2.03 12.93
N LEU A 76 7.56 2.52 13.31
CA LEU A 76 7.33 3.83 13.93
C LEU A 76 6.63 3.58 15.25
N LEU A 77 7.09 4.24 16.32
CA LEU A 77 6.42 4.16 17.60
C LEU A 77 6.19 5.56 18.14
N GLY A 78 5.01 5.79 18.72
CA GLY A 78 4.62 7.08 19.28
C GLY A 78 3.94 6.94 20.61
N SER A 79 4.26 7.87 21.55
CA SER A 79 3.65 7.96 22.87
C SER A 79 3.39 9.41 23.26
N LEU A 80 2.26 9.68 23.90
CA LEU A 80 1.95 10.97 24.53
C LEU A 80 2.06 10.83 26.04
N ARG A 81 2.90 11.63 26.66
CA ARG A 81 3.06 11.70 28.12
C ARG A 81 2.18 12.85 28.63
N VAL A 82 1.21 12.51 29.48
CA VAL A 82 0.25 13.44 30.07
C VAL A 82 0.38 13.36 31.57
N ASP A 83 0.73 14.48 32.24
CA ASP A 83 0.93 14.57 33.69
C ASP A 83 1.83 13.45 34.25
N GLY A 84 2.85 13.06 33.49
CA GLY A 84 3.80 12.02 33.88
C GLY A 84 3.44 10.59 33.44
N VAL A 85 2.25 10.36 32.91
CA VAL A 85 1.81 9.03 32.40
C VAL A 85 1.93 8.98 30.89
N SER A 86 2.64 7.98 30.38
CA SER A 86 2.82 7.77 28.93
C SER A 86 1.73 6.88 28.36
N TYR A 87 1.11 7.29 27.24
CA TYR A 87 0.09 6.56 26.49
C TYR A 87 0.57 6.31 25.07
N ARG A 88 0.84 5.05 24.72
CA ARG A 88 1.29 4.66 23.38
C ARG A 88 0.12 4.72 22.41
N PHE A 89 0.24 5.57 21.39
CA PHE A 89 -0.78 5.75 20.37
C PHE A 89 -0.42 5.11 19.01
N MET A 90 0.86 4.82 18.75
CA MET A 90 1.33 4.26 17.47
C MET A 90 2.38 3.18 17.68
N GLY A 91 2.32 2.15 16.85
CA GLY A 91 3.29 1.06 16.80
C GLY A 91 3.13 0.08 17.97
N ALA A 92 3.88 -0.99 17.93
CA ALA A 92 4.00 -1.96 19.01
C ALA A 92 5.40 -1.88 19.62
N ASP A 93 5.45 -1.86 20.96
CA ASP A 93 6.72 -1.96 21.67
C ASP A 93 7.30 -3.36 21.50
N LYS A 94 8.63 -3.50 21.56
CA LYS A 94 9.27 -4.81 21.51
C LYS A 94 8.80 -5.61 22.72
N VAL A 95 8.14 -6.73 22.47
CA VAL A 95 7.60 -7.59 23.51
C VAL A 95 8.59 -8.71 23.80
N GLU A 96 9.12 -8.76 25.01
CA GLU A 96 9.81 -9.94 25.50
C GLU A 96 8.79 -10.90 26.10
N VAL A 97 8.89 -12.17 25.76
CA VAL A 97 7.95 -13.20 26.21
C VAL A 97 8.68 -14.41 26.78
N THR A 98 8.03 -15.08 27.72
CA THR A 98 8.46 -16.40 28.20
C THR A 98 7.38 -17.42 27.90
N PRO A 99 7.73 -18.66 27.53
CA PRO A 99 6.75 -19.68 27.20
C PRO A 99 5.94 -20.12 28.41
N VAL A 100 4.61 -20.14 28.25
CA VAL A 100 3.64 -20.81 29.15
C VAL A 100 3.25 -22.16 28.56
N ILE A 101 2.85 -22.15 27.30
CA ILE A 101 2.61 -23.33 26.46
C ILE A 101 3.55 -23.17 25.26
N GLY A 102 4.73 -23.80 25.33
CA GLY A 102 5.81 -23.56 24.36
C GLY A 102 5.48 -24.00 22.94
N THR A 103 6.11 -23.35 21.94
CA THR A 103 6.17 -23.80 20.54
C THR A 103 7.14 -24.98 20.37
N ALA A 104 7.29 -25.53 19.18
CA ALA A 104 8.23 -26.59 18.87
C ALA A 104 9.70 -26.23 19.15
N VAL A 105 10.02 -24.92 19.12
CA VAL A 105 11.33 -24.37 19.54
C VAL A 105 11.63 -24.68 21.02
N SER A 106 10.61 -24.63 21.89
CA SER A 106 10.75 -24.93 23.31
C SER A 106 10.72 -26.42 23.63
N GLY A 107 10.28 -27.25 22.70
CA GLY A 107 10.16 -28.69 22.83
C GLY A 107 8.96 -29.25 22.06
N LEU A 108 9.11 -30.47 21.57
CA LEU A 108 8.06 -31.07 20.75
C LEU A 108 6.75 -31.24 21.54
N TRP A 109 5.64 -30.90 20.88
CA TRP A 109 4.28 -31.09 21.41
C TRP A 109 3.45 -31.94 20.45
N GLU A 110 2.39 -32.57 20.92
CA GLU A 110 1.51 -33.44 20.15
C GLU A 110 0.16 -32.78 19.87
N ALA A 111 -0.43 -33.10 18.72
CA ALA A 111 -1.76 -32.65 18.32
C ALA A 111 -2.50 -33.72 17.52
N THR A 112 -3.82 -33.61 17.48
CA THR A 112 -4.63 -34.25 16.44
C THR A 112 -4.74 -33.34 15.22
N TYR A 113 -4.71 -33.91 14.00
CA TYR A 113 -4.78 -33.15 12.76
C TYR A 113 -5.51 -33.92 11.66
N THR A 114 -6.02 -33.18 10.67
CA THR A 114 -6.62 -33.73 9.45
C THR A 114 -6.30 -32.84 8.25
N PHE A 115 -6.37 -33.43 7.06
CA PHE A 115 -6.30 -32.72 5.76
C PHE A 115 -7.68 -32.59 5.10
N GLU A 116 -8.72 -33.10 5.74
CA GLU A 116 -10.09 -33.02 5.26
C GLU A 116 -10.84 -31.93 6.02
N LEU A 117 -11.68 -31.15 5.32
CA LEU A 117 -12.47 -30.08 5.90
C LEU A 117 -13.35 -30.63 7.04
N PRO A 118 -13.15 -30.19 8.29
CA PRO A 118 -13.96 -30.64 9.41
C PRO A 118 -15.39 -30.13 9.33
N GLU A 119 -16.36 -30.96 9.68
CA GLU A 119 -17.76 -30.53 9.82
C GLU A 119 -18.02 -29.98 11.23
N GLY A 120 -18.79 -28.91 11.35
CA GLY A 120 -19.19 -28.31 12.62
C GLY A 120 -18.12 -27.43 13.28
N GLU A 121 -18.26 -27.23 14.60
CA GLU A 121 -17.43 -26.28 15.37
C GLU A 121 -16.12 -26.90 15.84
N TRP A 122 -15.26 -27.28 14.91
CA TRP A 122 -14.01 -28.00 15.16
C TRP A 122 -13.00 -27.27 16.08
N THR A 123 -13.17 -25.98 16.30
CA THR A 123 -12.30 -25.15 17.15
C THR A 123 -12.66 -25.22 18.65
N THR A 124 -13.83 -25.77 18.99
CA THR A 124 -14.33 -25.79 20.36
C THR A 124 -13.77 -26.97 21.16
N VAL A 125 -13.80 -26.83 22.49
CA VAL A 125 -13.27 -27.83 23.44
C VAL A 125 -13.97 -29.19 23.30
N ASP A 126 -15.29 -29.19 23.11
CA ASP A 126 -16.14 -30.39 23.14
C ASP A 126 -16.20 -31.14 21.79
N TYR A 127 -15.46 -30.67 20.77
CA TYR A 127 -15.43 -31.30 19.46
C TYR A 127 -14.69 -32.67 19.48
N GLU A 128 -15.31 -33.71 18.97
CA GLU A 128 -14.71 -35.02 18.85
C GLU A 128 -13.87 -35.18 17.58
N THR A 129 -12.58 -35.47 17.74
CA THR A 129 -11.62 -35.66 16.63
C THR A 129 -11.65 -37.08 16.05
N LYS A 130 -12.84 -37.65 15.86
CA LYS A 130 -12.98 -39.02 15.35
C LYS A 130 -12.44 -39.10 13.91
N GLY A 131 -11.47 -40.00 13.71
CA GLY A 131 -10.81 -40.20 12.40
C GLY A 131 -9.63 -39.29 12.15
N TRP A 132 -9.35 -38.29 13.00
CA TRP A 132 -8.15 -37.50 12.89
C TRP A 132 -6.87 -38.28 13.22
N LYS A 133 -5.76 -37.88 12.62
CA LYS A 133 -4.42 -38.44 12.90
C LYS A 133 -3.82 -37.77 14.12
N THR A 134 -2.81 -38.37 14.73
CA THR A 134 -1.97 -37.79 15.78
C THR A 134 -0.57 -37.54 15.21
N GLY A 135 0.01 -36.41 15.50
CA GLY A 135 1.37 -36.05 15.07
C GLY A 135 2.06 -35.09 16.03
N LYS A 136 3.37 -35.01 15.89
CA LYS A 136 4.20 -34.05 16.66
C LYS A 136 4.44 -32.79 15.84
N ALA A 137 4.43 -31.66 16.52
CA ALA A 137 4.75 -30.38 15.91
C ALA A 137 6.27 -30.17 15.76
N ALA A 138 6.75 -29.27 14.90
CA ALA A 138 5.94 -28.51 13.94
C ALA A 138 5.51 -29.39 12.75
N PHE A 139 4.46 -28.94 12.07
CA PHE A 139 3.94 -29.57 10.84
C PHE A 139 4.46 -28.79 9.63
N GLY A 140 4.91 -29.49 8.57
CA GLY A 140 5.40 -28.79 7.37
C GLY A 140 6.34 -29.58 6.48
N THR A 141 7.06 -28.86 5.62
CA THR A 141 8.06 -29.37 4.68
C THR A 141 9.45 -29.50 5.30
N ASP A 142 10.35 -30.25 4.65
CA ASP A 142 11.68 -30.62 5.19
C ASP A 142 12.64 -29.42 5.34
N ASP A 143 12.41 -28.35 4.64
CA ASP A 143 13.18 -27.10 4.67
C ASP A 143 12.89 -26.23 5.90
N ASN A 144 11.85 -26.56 6.67
CA ASN A 144 11.45 -25.77 7.84
C ASN A 144 12.09 -26.29 9.14
N PRO A 145 12.50 -25.36 10.04
CA PRO A 145 13.08 -25.74 11.32
C PRO A 145 12.06 -26.46 12.22
N TYR A 146 12.54 -27.36 13.05
CA TYR A 146 11.74 -28.11 14.03
C TYR A 146 10.60 -28.97 13.47
N ARG A 147 10.50 -29.16 12.15
CA ARG A 147 9.49 -29.98 11.51
C ARG A 147 9.59 -31.44 12.01
N SER A 148 8.48 -32.02 12.47
CA SER A 148 8.37 -33.40 12.91
C SER A 148 7.31 -34.16 12.13
N THR A 149 6.17 -33.58 11.80
CA THR A 149 5.11 -34.19 11.00
C THR A 149 5.06 -33.61 9.60
N PRO A 150 5.23 -34.46 8.54
CA PRO A 150 5.17 -33.98 7.15
C PRO A 150 3.78 -33.44 6.76
N TRP A 151 3.76 -32.28 6.14
CA TRP A 151 2.63 -31.70 5.43
C TRP A 151 3.18 -30.77 4.34
N GLN A 152 2.61 -30.80 3.15
CA GLN A 152 3.10 -29.99 2.03
C GLN A 152 1.99 -29.29 1.26
N ASP A 153 0.92 -30.00 0.90
CA ASP A 153 -0.07 -29.49 -0.05
C ASP A 153 -1.44 -29.29 0.61
N GLY A 154 -2.13 -28.19 0.21
CA GLY A 154 -3.49 -27.90 0.59
C GLY A 154 -3.67 -27.48 2.05
N ASP A 155 -4.80 -27.83 2.61
CA ASP A 155 -5.20 -27.40 3.94
C ASP A 155 -4.79 -28.41 5.02
N ILE A 156 -4.43 -27.91 6.22
CA ILE A 156 -4.27 -28.69 7.44
C ILE A 156 -5.08 -28.06 8.57
N TRP A 157 -5.82 -28.89 9.30
CA TRP A 157 -6.49 -28.52 10.55
C TRP A 157 -5.78 -29.22 11.70
N VAL A 158 -5.32 -28.45 12.69
CA VAL A 158 -4.51 -28.93 13.83
C VAL A 158 -5.22 -28.54 15.11
N ARG A 159 -5.30 -29.49 16.07
CA ARG A 159 -5.86 -29.24 17.40
C ARG A 159 -4.90 -29.73 18.46
N ARG A 160 -4.33 -28.80 19.22
CA ARG A 160 -3.45 -29.06 20.36
C ARG A 160 -4.26 -28.96 21.65
N SER A 161 -4.35 -30.07 22.42
CA SER A 161 -4.89 -30.02 23.78
C SER A 161 -3.79 -29.64 24.77
N PHE A 162 -4.13 -28.83 25.76
CA PHE A 162 -3.19 -28.44 26.83
C PHE A 162 -3.89 -28.13 28.16
N ASP A 163 -3.13 -28.28 29.23
CA ASP A 163 -3.54 -27.87 30.57
C ASP A 163 -2.86 -26.56 30.95
N TRP A 164 -3.58 -25.70 31.66
CA TRP A 164 -3.05 -24.42 32.11
C TRP A 164 -2.18 -24.61 33.35
N PRO A 165 -0.91 -24.14 33.38
CA PRO A 165 -0.04 -24.33 34.53
C PRO A 165 -0.58 -23.67 35.80
N GLU A 166 -0.60 -24.41 36.89
CA GLU A 166 -1.06 -23.92 38.21
C GLU A 166 -0.25 -22.70 38.67
N GLY A 167 -0.93 -21.70 39.18
CA GLY A 167 -0.32 -20.45 39.66
C GLY A 167 0.02 -19.43 38.57
N THR A 168 -0.18 -19.73 37.31
CA THR A 168 0.03 -18.77 36.20
C THR A 168 -1.20 -17.92 36.02
N ASP A 169 -1.09 -16.61 36.20
CA ASP A 169 -2.17 -15.67 35.89
C ASP A 169 -2.43 -15.59 34.37
N LYS A 170 -3.57 -15.03 33.97
CA LYS A 170 -4.03 -14.98 32.59
C LYS A 170 -3.97 -13.56 32.01
N GLU A 171 -3.15 -12.69 32.58
CA GLU A 171 -2.92 -11.33 32.08
C GLU A 171 -1.73 -11.32 31.13
N ASP A 172 -1.69 -10.36 30.21
CA ASP A 172 -0.57 -10.10 29.30
C ASP A 172 -0.08 -11.34 28.54
N LEU A 173 -1.04 -12.12 28.02
CA LEU A 173 -0.75 -13.33 27.24
C LEU A 173 -0.63 -13.00 25.74
N PHE A 174 0.31 -13.71 25.08
CA PHE A 174 0.53 -13.63 23.66
C PHE A 174 0.44 -15.01 23.02
N LEU A 175 -0.18 -15.10 21.85
CA LEU A 175 -0.05 -16.24 20.97
C LEU A 175 1.24 -16.07 20.17
N GLN A 176 2.16 -17.04 20.26
CA GLN A 176 3.31 -17.14 19.37
C GLN A 176 3.03 -18.21 18.33
N TYR A 177 3.22 -17.88 17.04
CA TYR A 177 2.95 -18.79 15.96
C TYR A 177 3.84 -18.53 14.74
N SER A 178 4.03 -19.59 13.96
CA SER A 178 4.72 -19.54 12.67
C SER A 178 3.89 -20.27 11.64
N HIS A 179 3.87 -19.79 10.40
CA HIS A 179 3.04 -20.34 9.34
C HIS A 179 3.62 -20.12 7.94
N ASP A 180 3.10 -20.90 7.01
CA ASP A 180 3.28 -20.81 5.57
C ASP A 180 2.08 -21.55 4.90
N ASP A 181 1.14 -20.95 4.18
CA ASP A 181 0.83 -19.54 3.84
C ASP A 181 -0.20 -18.90 4.79
N ASN A 182 -1.52 -19.06 4.49
CA ASN A 182 -2.61 -18.45 5.27
C ASN A 182 -2.89 -19.26 6.54
N ILE A 183 -3.08 -18.58 7.67
CA ILE A 183 -3.42 -19.24 8.93
C ILE A 183 -4.54 -18.53 9.70
N GLU A 184 -5.39 -19.33 10.34
CA GLU A 184 -6.38 -18.92 11.34
C GLU A 184 -6.14 -19.67 12.64
N LEU A 185 -6.15 -18.97 13.78
CA LEU A 185 -5.83 -19.53 15.09
C LEU A 185 -6.92 -19.21 16.12
N TYR A 186 -7.23 -20.24 16.93
CA TYR A 186 -8.34 -20.20 17.87
C TYR A 186 -7.93 -20.75 19.23
N ILE A 187 -8.44 -20.15 20.32
CA ILE A 187 -8.34 -20.66 21.68
C ILE A 187 -9.76 -20.95 22.19
N ASN A 188 -10.04 -22.20 22.53
CA ASN A 188 -11.34 -22.65 23.06
C ASN A 188 -12.54 -22.18 22.21
N GLY A 189 -12.43 -22.21 20.89
CA GLY A 189 -13.45 -21.78 19.94
C GLY A 189 -13.48 -20.27 19.63
N LYS A 190 -12.61 -19.48 20.26
CA LYS A 190 -12.51 -18.05 19.99
C LYS A 190 -11.32 -17.75 19.09
N GLN A 191 -11.56 -17.04 17.98
CA GLN A 191 -10.50 -16.62 17.06
C GLN A 191 -9.58 -15.60 17.71
N VAL A 192 -8.27 -15.80 17.59
CA VAL A 192 -7.23 -14.91 18.14
C VAL A 192 -6.41 -14.26 17.06
N ALA A 193 -6.07 -15.01 16.01
CA ALA A 193 -5.26 -14.49 14.91
C ALA A 193 -5.73 -15.00 13.56
N VAL A 194 -5.58 -14.16 12.55
CA VAL A 194 -5.67 -14.49 11.13
C VAL A 194 -4.50 -13.80 10.46
N THR A 195 -3.71 -14.55 9.69
CA THR A 195 -2.60 -13.99 8.90
C THR A 195 -2.75 -14.44 7.44
N GLY A 196 -2.45 -13.53 6.54
CA GLY A 196 -2.57 -13.77 5.10
C GLY A 196 -1.46 -14.64 4.53
N ASN A 197 -1.37 -14.64 3.21
CA ASN A 197 -0.43 -15.42 2.43
C ASN A 197 1.02 -15.01 2.71
N GLY A 198 1.90 -15.95 3.01
CA GLY A 198 3.33 -15.75 3.23
C GLY A 198 3.91 -16.63 4.32
N LEU A 199 5.23 -16.71 4.33
CA LEU A 199 6.01 -17.42 5.34
C LEU A 199 6.45 -16.44 6.43
N ASP A 200 5.96 -16.63 7.64
CA ASP A 200 6.35 -15.86 8.82
C ASP A 200 6.68 -16.77 10.01
N TYR A 201 7.75 -16.43 10.72
CA TYR A 201 8.19 -17.15 11.92
C TYR A 201 7.99 -16.29 13.17
N ASP A 202 7.66 -16.96 14.28
CA ASP A 202 7.64 -16.40 15.64
C ASP A 202 6.79 -15.12 15.78
N LEU A 203 5.71 -15.03 15.01
CA LEU A 203 4.75 -13.95 15.15
C LEU A 203 4.16 -13.93 16.55
N LEU A 204 4.00 -12.73 17.13
CA LEU A 204 3.37 -12.52 18.42
C LEU A 204 2.06 -11.75 18.24
N LYS A 205 0.96 -12.32 18.72
CA LYS A 205 -0.35 -11.68 18.77
C LYS A 205 -0.86 -11.63 20.20
N GLU A 206 -1.21 -10.44 20.69
CA GLU A 206 -1.82 -10.30 22.02
C GLU A 206 -3.14 -11.07 22.09
N ILE A 207 -3.31 -11.89 23.10
CA ILE A 207 -4.54 -12.65 23.36
C ILE A 207 -5.52 -11.71 24.09
N PRO A 208 -6.70 -11.38 23.50
CA PRO A 208 -7.70 -10.55 24.18
C PRO A 208 -8.09 -11.12 25.55
N GLN A 209 -8.26 -10.28 26.55
CA GLN A 209 -8.54 -10.71 27.93
C GLN A 209 -9.82 -11.55 28.01
N GLU A 210 -10.83 -11.27 27.20
CA GLU A 210 -12.06 -12.08 27.13
C GLU A 210 -11.79 -13.51 26.59
N VAL A 211 -10.77 -13.70 25.74
CA VAL A 211 -10.32 -15.02 25.30
C VAL A 211 -9.49 -15.70 26.38
N ALA A 212 -8.53 -14.98 26.97
CA ALA A 212 -7.73 -15.48 28.09
C ALA A 212 -8.61 -15.97 29.26
N ASN A 213 -9.73 -15.32 29.51
CA ASN A 213 -10.69 -15.71 30.55
C ASN A 213 -11.40 -17.07 30.26
N THR A 214 -11.39 -17.55 29.00
CA THR A 214 -11.94 -18.86 28.64
C THR A 214 -11.02 -20.04 29.03
N LEU A 215 -9.75 -19.76 29.34
CA LEU A 215 -8.79 -20.80 29.73
C LEU A 215 -9.24 -21.50 31.02
N LYS A 216 -9.19 -22.83 31.01
CA LYS A 216 -9.55 -23.72 32.13
C LYS A 216 -8.28 -24.33 32.72
N PRO A 217 -8.31 -24.86 33.97
CA PRO A 217 -7.15 -25.58 34.51
C PRO A 217 -6.72 -26.77 33.63
N THR A 218 -7.69 -27.45 33.00
CA THR A 218 -7.40 -28.61 32.13
C THR A 218 -8.28 -28.62 30.88
N GLY A 219 -7.81 -29.27 29.83
CA GLY A 219 -8.56 -29.58 28.63
C GLY A 219 -8.82 -28.39 27.73
N ASN A 220 -7.90 -27.41 27.66
CA ASN A 220 -7.98 -26.33 26.68
C ASN A 220 -7.58 -26.82 25.30
N ILE A 221 -8.05 -26.08 24.27
CA ILE A 221 -7.71 -26.34 22.87
C ILE A 221 -7.10 -25.08 22.26
N LEU A 222 -5.93 -25.24 21.67
CA LEU A 222 -5.35 -24.32 20.72
C LEU A 222 -5.50 -24.95 19.33
N ALA A 223 -6.26 -24.32 18.43
CA ALA A 223 -6.59 -24.86 17.13
C ALA A 223 -6.09 -23.95 16.01
N ALA A 224 -5.61 -24.56 14.93
CA ALA A 224 -5.15 -23.86 13.74
C ALA A 224 -5.75 -24.48 12.48
N HIS A 225 -6.15 -23.63 11.52
CA HIS A 225 -6.33 -23.98 10.13
C HIS A 225 -5.26 -23.26 9.33
N CYS A 226 -4.46 -23.99 8.56
CA CYS A 226 -3.46 -23.41 7.69
C CYS A 226 -3.65 -23.93 6.27
N ARG A 227 -3.58 -23.01 5.29
CA ARG A 227 -3.67 -23.34 3.87
C ARG A 227 -2.34 -23.03 3.21
N ASN A 228 -1.72 -24.04 2.60
CA ASN A 228 -0.59 -23.89 1.71
C ASN A 228 -1.07 -23.66 0.27
N ASN A 229 -0.68 -22.53 -0.32
CA ASN A 229 -0.99 -22.15 -1.70
C ASN A 229 0.07 -22.62 -2.70
N GLY A 230 1.19 -23.18 -2.23
CA GLY A 230 2.27 -23.76 -3.01
C GLY A 230 3.66 -23.53 -2.40
N GLY A 231 4.62 -24.37 -2.72
CA GLY A 231 5.98 -24.28 -2.19
C GLY A 231 6.19 -24.99 -0.85
N GLY A 232 6.84 -24.30 0.11
CA GLY A 232 6.98 -24.78 1.48
C GLY A 232 5.67 -24.77 2.25
N ALA A 233 5.62 -25.41 3.41
CA ALA A 233 4.47 -25.39 4.31
C ALA A 233 4.94 -25.42 5.76
N TYR A 234 4.31 -24.68 6.67
CA TYR A 234 4.68 -24.64 8.07
C TYR A 234 3.55 -24.27 9.02
N VAL A 235 3.44 -24.96 10.15
CA VAL A 235 2.58 -24.61 11.28
C VAL A 235 3.26 -24.96 12.60
N ASP A 236 3.42 -23.93 13.45
CA ASP A 236 3.77 -24.05 14.86
C ASP A 236 3.02 -23.02 15.69
N MET A 237 2.71 -23.31 16.97
CA MET A 237 1.91 -22.42 17.82
C MET A 237 2.11 -22.69 19.30
N GLY A 238 2.08 -21.62 20.12
CA GLY A 238 2.17 -21.67 21.57
C GLY A 238 1.59 -20.44 22.24
N ILE A 239 1.51 -20.45 23.58
CA ILE A 239 1.05 -19.31 24.39
C ILE A 239 2.21 -18.84 25.25
N MET A 240 2.48 -17.55 25.18
CA MET A 240 3.57 -16.87 25.86
C MET A 240 3.02 -15.87 26.89
N LYS A 241 3.82 -15.57 27.89
CA LYS A 241 3.59 -14.50 28.88
C LYS A 241 4.55 -13.35 28.64
N LYS A 242 4.02 -12.12 28.60
CA LYS A 242 4.86 -10.91 28.48
C LYS A 242 5.73 -10.76 29.72
N VAL A 243 7.00 -10.48 29.52
CA VAL A 243 7.93 -10.02 30.57
C VAL A 243 7.65 -8.54 30.84
N LYS A 244 7.21 -8.19 32.05
CA LYS A 244 7.00 -6.77 32.42
C LYS A 244 8.35 -6.08 32.58
N ARG A 245 8.59 -5.04 31.77
CA ARG A 245 9.76 -4.18 31.84
C ARG A 245 9.31 -2.80 32.31
N GLY A 246 10.18 -2.03 32.91
CA GLY A 246 9.89 -0.65 33.35
C GLY A 246 10.35 0.42 32.34
N ASP A 247 10.75 0.00 31.13
CA ASP A 247 11.34 0.82 30.08
C ASP A 247 10.62 0.65 28.71
N THR A 248 9.32 0.30 28.76
CA THR A 248 8.39 0.18 27.63
C THR A 248 7.13 1.00 27.87
N PHE A 249 6.45 1.43 26.79
CA PHE A 249 5.18 2.16 26.89
C PHE A 249 4.00 1.20 27.03
N ASP A 250 3.72 0.75 28.23
CA ASP A 250 2.72 -0.27 28.52
C ASP A 250 1.26 0.22 28.41
N ASN A 251 0.99 1.50 28.76
CA ASN A 251 -0.36 2.03 28.62
C ASN A 251 -0.64 2.36 27.16
N LYS A 252 -1.77 1.87 26.64
CA LYS A 252 -2.24 2.17 25.28
C LYS A 252 -3.22 3.35 25.32
N ALA A 253 -3.07 4.27 24.35
CA ALA A 253 -4.11 5.25 24.04
C ALA A 253 -5.33 4.56 23.44
N VAL A 254 -6.50 5.12 23.64
CA VAL A 254 -7.76 4.63 23.06
C VAL A 254 -7.96 5.32 21.71
N GLN A 255 -7.86 4.59 20.62
CA GLN A 255 -8.16 5.12 19.28
C GLN A 255 -9.67 5.25 19.12
N THR A 256 -10.14 6.45 18.80
CA THR A 256 -11.57 6.78 18.65
C THR A 256 -12.00 6.98 17.21
N ALA A 257 -11.06 7.36 16.33
CA ALA A 257 -11.34 7.55 14.90
C ALA A 257 -10.15 7.24 14.02
N THR A 258 -10.45 6.85 12.77
CA THR A 258 -9.52 6.77 11.65
C THR A 258 -10.22 7.25 10.40
N THR A 259 -9.58 8.13 9.62
CA THR A 259 -10.13 8.62 8.35
C THR A 259 -9.02 8.67 7.29
N VAL A 260 -9.20 7.95 6.19
CA VAL A 260 -8.26 7.91 5.07
C VAL A 260 -8.74 8.86 3.97
N MET A 261 -7.95 9.91 3.68
CA MET A 261 -8.15 10.82 2.56
C MET A 261 -7.09 10.53 1.46
N PRO A 262 -7.26 11.04 0.25
CA PRO A 262 -6.31 10.80 -0.85
C PRO A 262 -4.86 11.14 -0.51
N THR A 263 -4.61 12.24 0.18
CA THR A 263 -3.25 12.69 0.55
C THR A 263 -2.98 12.66 2.05
N GLN A 264 -4.02 12.52 2.88
CA GLN A 264 -3.92 12.61 4.33
C GLN A 264 -4.59 11.42 5.02
N THR A 265 -4.00 10.99 6.15
CA THR A 265 -4.60 9.97 7.03
C THR A 265 -4.68 10.54 8.42
N TYR A 266 -5.87 10.51 9.00
CA TYR A 266 -6.18 11.08 10.31
C TYR A 266 -6.48 9.97 11.31
N TYR A 267 -5.91 10.09 12.50
CA TYR A 267 -6.25 9.28 13.66
C TYR A 267 -6.57 10.20 14.84
N THR A 268 -7.56 9.82 15.64
CA THR A 268 -7.88 10.48 16.92
C THR A 268 -7.75 9.49 18.06
N PHE A 269 -7.10 9.92 19.15
CA PHE A 269 -6.85 9.11 20.33
C PHE A 269 -7.25 9.86 21.61
N GLU A 270 -7.74 9.12 22.60
CA GLU A 270 -7.80 9.55 23.99
C GLU A 270 -6.55 9.04 24.73
N CYS A 271 -5.74 9.97 25.22
CA CYS A 271 -4.53 9.72 26.00
C CYS A 271 -4.79 10.19 27.45
N GLY A 272 -5.56 9.41 28.21
CA GLY A 272 -6.10 9.84 29.49
C GLY A 272 -7.04 11.06 29.31
N PRO A 273 -6.78 12.22 29.98
CA PRO A 273 -7.63 13.40 29.86
C PRO A 273 -7.32 14.29 28.64
N VAL A 274 -6.46 13.86 27.72
CA VAL A 274 -6.04 14.63 26.55
C VAL A 274 -6.40 13.88 25.27
N GLU A 275 -7.01 14.58 24.32
CA GLU A 275 -7.21 14.11 22.95
C GLU A 275 -5.96 14.43 22.12
N LEU A 276 -5.56 13.47 21.32
CA LEU A 276 -4.49 13.60 20.33
C LEU A 276 -5.03 13.29 18.95
N ASP A 277 -4.95 14.26 18.03
CA ASP A 277 -5.06 13.98 16.59
C ASP A 277 -3.66 13.80 16.01
N LEU A 278 -3.48 12.72 15.23
CA LEU A 278 -2.28 12.40 14.49
C LEU A 278 -2.59 12.35 13.00
N ILE A 279 -1.82 13.11 12.20
CA ILE A 279 -2.09 13.26 10.78
C ILE A 279 -0.83 12.93 9.98
N PHE A 280 -0.94 11.94 9.10
CA PHE A 280 0.10 11.63 8.11
C PHE A 280 -0.28 12.31 6.79
N THR A 281 0.58 13.17 6.26
CA THR A 281 0.35 13.87 4.99
C THR A 281 1.43 13.52 3.99
N ALA A 282 1.04 12.91 2.87
CA ALA A 282 1.87 12.69 1.70
C ALA A 282 1.46 13.71 0.63
N PRO A 283 2.32 14.66 0.24
CA PRO A 283 1.96 15.74 -0.68
C PRO A 283 1.89 15.26 -2.15
N MET A 284 1.15 14.17 -2.38
CA MET A 284 0.99 13.51 -3.68
C MET A 284 0.02 14.27 -4.60
N LEU A 285 0.34 15.51 -4.93
CA LEU A 285 -0.49 16.38 -5.77
C LEU A 285 -0.08 16.21 -7.24
N MET A 286 -0.87 15.46 -8.03
CA MET A 286 -0.54 15.17 -9.44
C MET A 286 -0.50 16.41 -10.35
N ASP A 287 -1.08 17.53 -9.94
CA ASP A 287 -1.00 18.83 -10.63
C ASP A 287 0.28 19.61 -10.30
N ASP A 288 1.10 19.11 -9.36
CA ASP A 288 2.38 19.70 -8.96
C ASP A 288 3.42 18.56 -8.76
N LEU A 289 4.23 18.32 -9.79
CA LEU A 289 5.20 17.21 -9.77
C LEU A 289 6.28 17.40 -8.69
N GLU A 290 6.59 18.62 -8.29
CA GLU A 290 7.50 18.91 -7.19
C GLU A 290 6.94 18.43 -5.85
N ALA A 291 5.68 18.76 -5.59
CA ALA A 291 4.99 18.31 -4.39
C ALA A 291 4.79 16.78 -4.42
N MET A 292 4.36 16.24 -5.58
CA MET A 292 4.11 14.80 -5.74
C MET A 292 5.35 13.94 -5.49
N THR A 293 6.53 14.44 -5.86
CA THR A 293 7.80 13.71 -5.74
C THR A 293 8.62 14.11 -4.53
N ALA A 294 8.10 14.95 -3.63
CA ALA A 294 8.80 15.36 -2.43
C ALA A 294 9.35 14.15 -1.67
N PRO A 295 10.64 14.17 -1.27
CA PRO A 295 11.29 13.03 -0.62
C PRO A 295 10.88 12.86 0.84
N TYR A 296 9.79 13.48 1.26
CA TYR A 296 9.29 13.48 2.63
C TYR A 296 7.77 13.45 2.71
N ASN A 297 7.28 12.95 3.83
CA ASN A 297 5.91 13.13 4.31
C ASN A 297 5.92 13.92 5.62
N TYR A 298 4.77 14.51 5.98
CA TYR A 298 4.60 15.18 7.26
C TYR A 298 3.92 14.26 8.27
N ILE A 299 4.37 14.31 9.52
CA ILE A 299 3.66 13.77 10.66
C ILE A 299 3.26 14.97 11.53
N THR A 300 1.98 15.29 11.55
CA THR A 300 1.39 16.38 12.34
C THR A 300 0.67 15.81 13.54
N TYR A 301 0.77 16.48 14.68
CA TYR A 301 0.05 16.14 15.90
C TYR A 301 -0.62 17.38 16.50
N GLN A 302 -1.81 17.18 17.05
CA GLN A 302 -2.62 18.20 17.70
C GLN A 302 -3.17 17.65 19.00
N ALA A 303 -3.00 18.39 20.11
CA ALA A 303 -3.44 17.96 21.42
C ALA A 303 -4.33 19.00 22.08
N ARG A 304 -5.39 18.53 22.77
CA ARG A 304 -6.30 19.36 23.59
C ARG A 304 -6.84 18.63 24.79
N SER A 305 -7.18 19.35 25.84
CA SER A 305 -7.81 18.79 27.04
C SER A 305 -9.26 18.38 26.76
N LEU A 306 -9.67 17.22 27.28
CA LEU A 306 -11.04 16.72 27.25
C LEU A 306 -11.85 17.06 28.48
N ASP A 307 -11.19 17.34 29.61
CA ASP A 307 -11.85 17.56 30.93
C ASP A 307 -11.89 19.03 31.34
N GLY A 308 -11.42 19.94 30.45
CA GLY A 308 -11.40 21.40 30.72
C GLY A 308 -10.30 21.84 31.67
N ARG A 309 -9.45 20.94 32.15
CA ARG A 309 -8.28 21.28 33.00
C ARG A 309 -7.04 21.47 32.14
N THR A 310 -5.98 21.95 32.74
CA THR A 310 -4.69 22.10 32.10
C THR A 310 -3.79 20.93 32.47
N HIS A 311 -3.14 20.32 31.45
CA HIS A 311 -2.27 19.16 31.60
C HIS A 311 -0.87 19.46 31.04
N GLU A 312 0.15 18.91 31.65
CA GLU A 312 1.53 18.93 31.14
C GLU A 312 1.68 17.80 30.10
N VAL A 313 1.98 18.17 28.85
CA VAL A 313 1.97 17.22 27.73
C VAL A 313 3.31 17.24 26.99
N GLN A 314 3.86 16.03 26.74
CA GLN A 314 5.02 15.81 25.89
C GLN A 314 4.73 14.69 24.90
N LEU A 315 5.22 14.86 23.68
CA LEU A 315 5.10 13.85 22.61
C LEU A 315 6.45 13.16 22.38
N TYR A 316 6.40 11.86 22.12
CA TYR A 316 7.52 11.03 21.71
C TYR A 316 7.22 10.34 20.38
N LEU A 317 8.20 10.33 19.49
CA LEU A 317 8.20 9.54 18.25
C LEU A 317 9.57 8.92 18.04
N GLU A 318 9.60 7.69 17.54
CA GLU A 318 10.84 7.04 17.11
C GLU A 318 10.67 6.27 15.80
N ALA A 319 11.78 6.13 15.08
CA ALA A 319 11.94 5.21 13.96
C ALA A 319 13.17 4.34 14.20
N THR A 320 13.17 3.15 13.60
CA THR A 320 14.30 2.24 13.61
C THR A 320 15.08 2.29 12.29
N PRO A 321 16.35 1.84 12.24
CA PRO A 321 17.11 1.79 10.99
C PRO A 321 16.59 0.75 9.97
N GLN A 322 15.58 -0.06 10.32
CA GLN A 322 14.90 -0.98 9.39
C GLN A 322 14.30 -0.26 8.17
N TRP A 323 14.09 1.04 8.23
CA TRP A 323 13.70 1.88 7.11
C TRP A 323 14.74 2.01 5.99
N ALA A 324 16.01 1.64 6.26
CA ALA A 324 17.14 1.86 5.36
C ALA A 324 17.94 0.60 5.05
N VAL A 325 17.34 -0.57 5.27
CA VAL A 325 17.95 -1.88 5.00
C VAL A 325 16.93 -2.84 4.39
N ASN A 326 17.44 -3.80 3.62
CA ASN A 326 16.60 -4.88 3.11
C ASN A 326 16.33 -5.94 4.20
N THR A 327 17.34 -6.28 4.99
CA THR A 327 17.29 -7.27 6.08
C THR A 327 17.97 -6.74 7.33
N THR A 328 17.59 -7.24 8.52
CA THR A 328 18.07 -6.73 9.82
C THR A 328 19.51 -7.09 10.16
N ASP A 329 20.11 -8.03 9.45
CA ASP A 329 21.53 -8.41 9.56
C ASP A 329 22.49 -7.40 8.89
N GLN A 330 21.97 -6.50 8.04
CA GLN A 330 22.76 -5.46 7.41
C GLN A 330 23.21 -4.40 8.43
N PRO A 331 24.51 -4.10 8.52
CA PRO A 331 25.01 -3.09 9.44
C PRO A 331 24.60 -1.68 8.98
N VAL A 332 24.37 -0.79 9.95
CA VAL A 332 23.86 0.57 9.72
C VAL A 332 24.73 1.65 10.30
N THR A 333 24.59 2.85 9.75
CA THR A 333 25.25 4.08 10.22
C THR A 333 24.22 5.03 10.80
N PHE A 334 24.67 5.93 11.69
CA PHE A 334 23.84 6.95 12.31
C PHE A 334 24.56 8.30 12.35
N GLU A 335 23.79 9.36 12.11
CA GLU A 335 24.32 10.72 12.17
C GLU A 335 23.23 11.68 12.66
N LYS A 336 23.57 12.57 13.62
CA LYS A 336 22.78 13.74 13.97
C LYS A 336 23.38 14.96 13.30
N ILE A 337 22.58 15.69 12.53
CA ILE A 337 23.03 16.87 11.77
C ILE A 337 22.19 18.06 12.20
N GLU A 338 22.83 19.20 12.42
CA GLU A 338 22.17 20.47 12.67
C GLU A 338 22.55 21.44 11.55
N LYS A 339 21.56 21.92 10.81
CA LYS A 339 21.76 22.78 9.65
C LYS A 339 20.58 23.75 9.48
N ASP A 340 20.87 25.03 9.32
CA ASP A 340 19.91 26.09 8.94
C ASP A 340 18.66 26.18 9.82
N GLY A 341 18.80 25.90 11.14
CA GLY A 341 17.70 25.97 12.11
C GLY A 341 16.85 24.69 12.18
N TYR A 342 17.32 23.62 11.55
CA TYR A 342 16.69 22.29 11.59
C TYR A 342 17.66 21.25 12.15
N VAL A 343 17.10 20.21 12.74
CA VAL A 343 17.83 19.02 13.16
C VAL A 343 17.37 17.83 12.32
N TYR A 344 18.34 17.01 11.93
CA TYR A 344 18.15 15.80 11.14
C TYR A 344 18.75 14.61 11.87
N LEU A 345 17.99 13.56 12.03
CA LEU A 345 18.48 12.24 12.43
C LEU A 345 18.51 11.38 11.17
N LYS A 346 19.66 10.79 10.88
CA LYS A 346 19.98 10.09 9.63
C LYS A 346 20.44 8.67 9.94
N THR A 347 19.98 7.69 9.15
CA THR A 347 20.50 6.32 9.14
C THR A 347 20.53 5.77 7.72
N GLY A 348 21.43 4.83 7.47
CA GLY A 348 21.55 4.12 6.19
C GLY A 348 22.37 2.85 6.37
N SER A 349 22.33 1.93 5.42
CA SER A 349 23.24 0.77 5.42
C SER A 349 24.70 1.21 5.32
N VAL A 350 25.62 0.39 5.82
CA VAL A 350 27.07 0.64 5.69
C VAL A 350 27.52 0.46 4.25
N ASP A 351 27.03 -0.60 3.57
CA ASP A 351 27.56 -1.02 2.28
C ASP A 351 27.15 -0.14 1.10
N GLN A 352 25.99 0.54 1.19
CA GLN A 352 25.52 1.50 0.17
C GLN A 352 25.62 0.96 -1.27
N GLU A 353 25.12 -0.27 -1.51
CA GLU A 353 25.09 -0.88 -2.84
C GLU A 353 24.02 -0.22 -3.74
N VAL A 354 24.29 1.00 -4.19
CA VAL A 354 23.35 1.82 -4.96
C VAL A 354 22.86 1.08 -6.20
N LEU A 355 21.55 0.85 -6.27
CA LEU A 355 20.87 0.10 -7.35
C LEU A 355 21.42 -1.33 -7.55
N GLY A 356 22.07 -1.90 -6.51
CA GLY A 356 22.77 -3.18 -6.60
C GLY A 356 21.85 -4.39 -6.65
N LYS A 357 20.64 -4.28 -6.08
CA LYS A 357 19.65 -5.36 -6.02
C LYS A 357 18.39 -5.03 -6.82
N LYS A 358 17.69 -6.06 -7.30
CA LYS A 358 16.40 -5.95 -7.99
C LYS A 358 15.51 -7.12 -7.61
N GLY A 359 14.21 -6.92 -7.56
CA GLY A 359 13.25 -7.96 -7.21
C GLY A 359 11.94 -7.42 -6.65
N ASP A 360 11.05 -8.33 -6.31
CA ASP A 360 9.74 -7.96 -5.75
C ASP A 360 9.82 -7.68 -4.25
N ASP A 361 10.16 -8.66 -3.43
CA ASP A 361 10.26 -8.53 -1.97
C ASP A 361 11.59 -7.88 -1.54
N LEU A 362 11.80 -6.63 -1.98
CA LEU A 362 12.97 -5.84 -1.60
C LEU A 362 12.57 -4.51 -0.97
N ARG A 363 13.33 -4.11 0.04
CA ARG A 363 13.35 -2.74 0.61
C ARG A 363 14.65 -2.10 0.18
N ILE A 364 14.67 -0.77 0.13
CA ILE A 364 15.87 -0.04 -0.22
C ILE A 364 16.97 -0.24 0.85
N ASP A 365 18.19 -0.55 0.40
CA ASP A 365 19.36 -0.73 1.27
C ASP A 365 20.57 0.14 0.85
N TRP A 366 20.28 1.23 0.15
CA TRP A 366 21.21 2.31 -0.15
C TRP A 366 20.51 3.65 0.06
N GLY A 367 21.27 4.74 0.11
CA GLY A 367 20.77 6.04 0.49
C GLY A 367 20.50 6.15 1.98
N TYR A 368 19.66 7.08 2.39
CA TYR A 368 19.51 7.43 3.78
C TYR A 368 18.08 7.80 4.15
N PHE A 369 17.64 7.24 5.25
CA PHE A 369 16.41 7.62 5.93
C PHE A 369 16.64 8.81 6.86
N TYR A 370 15.67 9.72 6.97
CA TYR A 370 15.73 10.91 7.80
C TYR A 370 14.46 11.14 8.62
N LEU A 371 14.65 11.58 9.86
CA LEU A 371 13.67 12.37 10.62
C LEU A 371 14.17 13.80 10.71
N SER A 372 13.32 14.80 10.44
CA SER A 372 13.67 16.21 10.49
C SER A 372 12.64 17.05 11.24
N ALA A 373 13.12 17.95 12.10
CA ALA A 373 12.31 18.90 12.83
C ALA A 373 12.98 20.28 12.92
N ALA A 374 12.17 21.31 13.16
CA ALA A 374 12.70 22.63 13.49
C ALA A 374 13.40 22.60 14.85
N GLN A 375 14.56 23.25 14.95
CA GLN A 375 15.24 23.42 16.23
C GLN A 375 14.42 24.35 17.13
N SER A 376 14.16 23.90 18.36
CA SER A 376 13.41 24.62 19.38
C SER A 376 13.89 24.20 20.77
N PRO A 377 13.82 25.07 21.81
CA PRO A 377 14.08 24.66 23.19
C PRO A 377 13.16 23.54 23.70
N ASP A 378 11.98 23.38 23.09
CA ASP A 378 10.99 22.39 23.44
C ASP A 378 11.23 21.05 22.75
N VAL A 379 11.95 21.06 21.61
CA VAL A 379 12.28 19.85 20.83
C VAL A 379 13.59 19.26 21.30
N THR A 380 13.60 17.97 21.61
CA THR A 380 14.83 17.20 21.84
C THR A 380 14.85 15.97 20.95
N VAL A 381 16.03 15.60 20.48
CA VAL A 381 16.24 14.41 19.64
C VAL A 381 17.38 13.58 20.21
N ALA A 382 17.37 12.28 19.97
CA ALA A 382 18.47 11.40 20.31
C ALA A 382 18.63 10.28 19.30
N ILE A 383 19.85 9.78 19.15
CA ILE A 383 20.13 8.48 18.58
C ILE A 383 20.64 7.63 19.74
N ASP A 384 19.85 6.67 20.18
CA ASP A 384 20.14 5.96 21.43
C ASP A 384 19.63 4.51 21.36
N GLU A 385 20.03 3.72 22.35
CA GLU A 385 19.50 2.38 22.53
C GLU A 385 17.98 2.44 22.78
N TYR A 386 17.27 1.46 22.22
CA TYR A 386 15.81 1.37 22.19
C TYR A 386 15.11 1.62 23.54
N TYR A 387 15.58 0.96 24.61
CA TYR A 387 15.00 1.11 25.93
C TYR A 387 15.50 2.36 26.66
N ALA A 388 16.74 2.76 26.42
CA ALA A 388 17.33 3.95 27.03
C ALA A 388 16.61 5.23 26.60
N ALA A 389 16.26 5.36 25.33
CA ALA A 389 15.50 6.50 24.80
C ALA A 389 14.11 6.61 25.47
N LYS A 390 13.37 5.48 25.57
CA LYS A 390 12.06 5.44 26.22
C LYS A 390 12.13 5.75 27.71
N LYS A 391 13.11 5.16 28.41
CA LYS A 391 13.32 5.41 29.85
C LYS A 391 13.61 6.89 30.13
N ALA A 392 14.44 7.54 29.31
CA ALA A 392 14.71 8.96 29.43
C ALA A 392 13.45 9.80 29.25
N PHE A 393 12.66 9.52 28.21
CA PHE A 393 11.40 10.23 27.96
C PHE A 393 10.36 10.01 29.08
N MET A 394 10.20 8.79 29.57
CA MET A 394 9.24 8.50 30.63
C MET A 394 9.59 9.21 31.93
N ALA A 395 10.89 9.43 32.20
CA ALA A 395 11.35 10.10 33.41
C ALA A 395 10.92 11.58 33.46
N ASP A 396 11.21 12.34 32.39
CA ASP A 396 11.01 13.79 32.41
C ASP A 396 10.40 14.39 31.11
N GLY A 397 10.02 13.56 30.15
CA GLY A 397 9.45 13.98 28.87
C GLY A 397 10.45 14.51 27.86
N ARG A 398 11.76 14.27 28.06
CA ARG A 398 12.85 14.76 27.21
C ARG A 398 13.84 13.65 26.89
N LEU A 399 14.60 13.86 25.81
CA LEU A 399 15.69 12.99 25.37
C LEU A 399 17.05 13.58 25.73
N SER A 400 18.10 12.77 25.70
CA SER A 400 19.47 13.18 26.07
C SER A 400 20.05 14.28 25.16
N GLY A 401 19.49 14.46 23.97
CA GLY A 401 20.00 15.43 22.99
C GLY A 401 21.25 14.95 22.24
N LYS A 402 21.72 13.73 22.47
CA LYS A 402 23.00 13.20 21.97
C LYS A 402 22.80 11.92 21.18
N ALA A 403 23.88 11.48 20.53
CA ALA A 403 24.02 10.12 20.02
C ALA A 403 24.83 9.32 21.05
N GLU A 404 24.16 8.42 21.77
CA GLU A 404 24.75 7.60 22.84
C GLU A 404 24.34 6.14 22.65
N ASN A 405 25.17 5.20 23.12
CA ASN A 405 24.88 3.76 23.10
C ASN A 405 24.47 3.23 21.71
N VAL A 406 25.11 3.72 20.66
CA VAL A 406 24.77 3.41 19.27
C VAL A 406 25.42 2.09 18.86
N SER A 407 24.65 1.18 18.27
CA SER A 407 25.16 -0.05 17.68
C SER A 407 24.85 -0.09 16.18
N PRO A 408 25.84 -0.40 15.32
CA PRO A 408 25.58 -0.65 13.90
C PRO A 408 24.86 -1.99 13.66
N ASP A 409 24.85 -2.89 14.63
CA ASP A 409 24.25 -4.23 14.58
C ASP A 409 22.91 -4.22 15.30
N MET A 410 21.83 -4.25 14.51
CA MET A 410 20.46 -4.19 15.02
C MET A 410 20.01 -5.47 15.75
N GLU A 411 20.57 -6.62 15.38
CA GLU A 411 20.22 -7.89 16.01
C GLU A 411 20.83 -7.99 17.41
N LYS A 412 22.02 -7.42 17.56
CA LYS A 412 22.68 -7.35 18.86
C LYS A 412 22.08 -6.28 19.77
N GLN A 413 21.79 -5.11 19.23
CA GLN A 413 21.22 -3.97 19.98
C GLN A 413 20.48 -3.04 19.01
N MET A 414 19.19 -2.89 19.21
CA MET A 414 18.39 -1.95 18.41
C MET A 414 18.72 -0.52 18.84
N THR A 415 19.15 0.30 17.90
CA THR A 415 19.31 1.74 18.04
C THR A 415 18.13 2.44 17.37
N VAL A 416 17.62 3.51 17.97
CA VAL A 416 16.49 4.29 17.45
C VAL A 416 16.86 5.74 17.17
N LEU A 417 16.19 6.33 16.21
CA LEU A 417 16.14 7.75 15.93
C LEU A 417 14.94 8.30 16.66
N ALA A 418 15.14 8.94 17.80
CA ALA A 418 14.06 9.38 18.68
C ALA A 418 13.88 10.91 18.66
N TYR A 419 12.64 11.33 18.68
CA TYR A 419 12.17 12.71 18.71
C TYR A 419 11.23 12.92 19.90
N SER A 420 11.33 14.05 20.57
CA SER A 420 10.41 14.48 21.62
C SER A 420 10.10 15.95 21.48
N ASP A 421 8.86 16.32 21.68
CA ASP A 421 8.36 17.70 21.71
C ASP A 421 7.60 17.98 23.00
N ASN A 422 8.03 19.01 23.74
CA ASN A 422 7.34 19.46 24.93
C ASN A 422 6.24 20.46 24.53
N LEU A 423 4.98 20.00 24.49
CA LEU A 423 3.80 20.81 24.17
C LEU A 423 3.42 21.76 25.32
N GLY A 424 4.05 21.59 26.50
CA GLY A 424 3.82 22.42 27.68
C GLY A 424 2.43 22.21 28.29
N LYS A 425 1.79 23.32 28.66
CA LYS A 425 0.47 23.32 29.32
C LYS A 425 -0.65 23.32 28.26
N VAL A 426 -1.25 22.16 28.09
CA VAL A 426 -2.38 21.95 27.16
C VAL A 426 -3.71 22.10 27.90
N ASN A 427 -4.60 22.93 27.39
CA ASN A 427 -5.96 23.16 27.88
C ASN A 427 -6.98 22.88 26.74
N GLU A 428 -8.16 23.48 26.77
CA GLU A 428 -9.18 23.33 25.72
C GLU A 428 -8.75 23.88 24.35
N LYS A 429 -7.72 24.75 24.29
CA LYS A 429 -7.16 25.24 23.05
C LYS A 429 -6.16 24.25 22.50
N THR A 430 -6.30 23.92 21.23
CA THR A 430 -5.41 23.00 20.53
C THR A 430 -3.98 23.52 20.50
N VAL A 431 -3.03 22.67 20.84
CA VAL A 431 -1.59 22.88 20.66
C VAL A 431 -1.12 21.92 19.57
N SER A 432 -0.28 22.35 18.65
CA SER A 432 0.16 21.51 17.53
C SER A 432 1.67 21.58 17.30
N GLY A 433 2.17 20.53 16.68
CA GLY A 433 3.52 20.44 16.15
C GLY A 433 3.59 19.50 14.95
N HIS A 434 4.75 19.43 14.31
CA HIS A 434 5.00 18.52 13.19
C HIS A 434 6.48 18.19 13.05
N LEU A 435 6.75 17.07 12.39
CA LEU A 435 8.07 16.70 11.89
C LEU A 435 7.94 16.13 10.48
N LEU A 436 9.05 16.04 9.77
CA LEU A 436 9.13 15.40 8.46
C LEU A 436 9.88 14.07 8.58
N ILE A 437 9.38 13.09 7.85
CA ILE A 437 10.00 11.77 7.66
C ILE A 437 10.25 11.56 6.18
N GLY A 438 11.42 11.09 5.78
CA GLY A 438 11.72 10.95 4.37
C GLY A 438 12.98 10.17 4.05
N TYR A 439 13.29 10.11 2.74
CA TYR A 439 14.35 9.27 2.21
C TYR A 439 15.10 9.94 1.06
N ASP A 440 16.42 9.87 1.08
CA ASP A 440 17.29 10.21 -0.04
C ASP A 440 17.83 8.92 -0.67
N ASP A 441 17.32 8.57 -1.83
CA ASP A 441 17.69 7.37 -2.58
C ASP A 441 18.98 7.51 -3.42
N LEU A 442 19.66 8.64 -3.35
CA LEU A 442 20.87 8.98 -4.14
C LEU A 442 20.64 8.90 -5.65
N TYR A 443 20.44 7.70 -6.17
CA TYR A 443 19.91 7.36 -7.49
C TYR A 443 18.68 6.45 -7.32
N ALA A 444 17.62 6.77 -8.06
CA ALA A 444 16.32 6.13 -7.91
C ALA A 444 16.14 4.91 -8.83
N ILE A 445 16.55 5.04 -10.09
CA ILE A 445 16.30 4.07 -11.16
C ILE A 445 17.55 3.93 -12.02
N GLN A 446 17.86 2.72 -12.45
CA GLN A 446 18.78 2.51 -13.56
C GLN A 446 17.96 2.32 -14.85
N TYR A 447 18.10 3.25 -15.78
CA TYR A 447 17.36 3.26 -17.05
C TYR A 447 18.30 3.01 -18.22
N PHE A 448 18.21 1.81 -18.82
CA PHE A 448 19.09 1.33 -19.89
C PHE A 448 20.57 1.60 -19.61
N ASN A 449 21.05 1.16 -18.44
CA ASN A 449 22.40 1.31 -17.89
C ASN A 449 22.80 2.76 -17.54
N ASP A 450 21.86 3.67 -17.42
CA ASP A 450 22.08 5.04 -16.97
C ASP A 450 21.37 5.28 -15.64
N ASN A 451 22.10 5.64 -14.60
CA ASN A 451 21.55 5.87 -13.28
C ASN A 451 20.83 7.22 -13.22
N ARG A 452 19.54 7.20 -12.93
CA ARG A 452 18.68 8.38 -12.88
C ARG A 452 18.38 8.77 -11.45
N MET A 453 18.50 10.07 -11.15
CA MET A 453 18.07 10.63 -9.87
C MET A 453 16.55 10.81 -9.85
N ALA A 454 15.97 10.80 -8.65
CA ALA A 454 14.55 11.17 -8.47
C ALA A 454 14.26 12.58 -9.00
N TYR A 455 13.05 12.80 -9.50
CA TYR A 455 12.63 14.06 -10.15
C TYR A 455 12.91 15.28 -9.29
N TRP A 456 12.61 15.24 -7.99
CA TRP A 456 12.79 16.35 -7.04
C TRP A 456 14.25 16.84 -6.91
N LYS A 457 15.22 16.02 -7.30
CA LYS A 457 16.64 16.39 -7.24
C LYS A 457 17.10 17.32 -8.35
N HIS A 458 16.29 17.52 -9.39
CA HIS A 458 16.64 18.37 -10.54
C HIS A 458 18.04 18.07 -11.10
N ASN A 459 18.32 16.78 -11.33
CA ASN A 459 19.64 16.31 -11.77
C ASN A 459 20.80 16.71 -10.82
N GLY A 460 20.53 16.72 -9.50
CA GLY A 460 21.51 17.01 -8.46
C GLY A 460 21.63 18.49 -8.10
N GLN A 461 20.75 19.35 -8.58
CA GLN A 461 20.72 20.76 -8.20
C GLN A 461 20.08 20.99 -6.82
N THR A 462 19.27 20.06 -6.34
CA THR A 462 18.59 20.10 -5.03
C THR A 462 19.12 18.96 -4.18
N ASP A 463 19.63 19.25 -3.00
CA ASP A 463 19.99 18.24 -2.01
C ASP A 463 18.83 17.94 -1.05
N ILE A 464 18.97 16.90 -0.23
CA ILE A 464 17.92 16.47 0.70
C ILE A 464 17.63 17.54 1.77
N PHE A 465 18.62 18.30 2.20
CA PHE A 465 18.47 19.35 3.20
C PHE A 465 17.68 20.54 2.65
N ASP A 466 17.93 20.91 1.38
CA ASP A 466 17.17 21.94 0.68
C ASP A 466 15.69 21.53 0.55
N ALA A 467 15.43 20.25 0.19
CA ALA A 467 14.08 19.71 0.08
C ALA A 467 13.34 19.74 1.42
N PHE A 468 13.98 19.28 2.49
CA PHE A 468 13.37 19.30 3.84
C PHE A 468 13.17 20.73 4.35
N ALA A 469 14.13 21.64 4.16
CA ALA A 469 13.99 23.04 4.56
C ALA A 469 12.84 23.73 3.84
N LYS A 470 12.65 23.45 2.53
CA LYS A 470 11.49 23.89 1.76
C LYS A 470 10.21 23.34 2.36
N GLY A 471 10.16 22.02 2.64
CA GLY A 471 9.00 21.35 3.24
C GLY A 471 8.60 21.94 4.59
N GLN A 472 9.56 22.17 5.47
CA GLN A 472 9.34 22.82 6.77
C GLN A 472 8.76 24.25 6.61
N LYS A 473 9.32 25.03 5.70
CA LYS A 473 8.87 26.40 5.45
C LYS A 473 7.46 26.47 4.84
N GLU A 474 7.12 25.53 3.96
CA GLU A 474 5.86 25.49 3.22
C GLU A 474 4.76 24.70 3.94
N TYR A 475 5.03 24.16 5.13
CA TYR A 475 4.16 23.23 5.85
C TYR A 475 2.68 23.62 5.86
N ALA A 476 2.32 24.79 6.39
CA ALA A 476 0.93 25.20 6.51
C ALA A 476 0.23 25.32 5.13
N GLY A 477 0.96 25.86 4.14
CA GLY A 477 0.46 25.94 2.76
C GLY A 477 0.26 24.55 2.15
N MET A 478 1.14 23.60 2.42
CA MET A 478 1.05 22.24 1.91
C MET A 478 -0.11 21.46 2.55
N MET A 479 -0.28 21.59 3.88
CA MET A 479 -1.42 20.99 4.58
C MET A 479 -2.75 21.45 3.98
N LYS A 480 -2.88 22.77 3.72
CA LYS A 480 -4.08 23.32 3.09
C LYS A 480 -4.27 22.80 1.67
N ARG A 481 -3.23 22.79 0.83
CA ARG A 481 -3.30 22.28 -0.55
C ARG A 481 -3.75 20.81 -0.59
N CYS A 482 -3.21 19.98 0.28
CA CYS A 482 -3.60 18.58 0.42
C CYS A 482 -5.08 18.45 0.82
N ALA A 483 -5.53 19.18 1.84
CA ALA A 483 -6.93 19.19 2.26
C ALA A 483 -7.88 19.69 1.15
N ASP A 484 -7.51 20.76 0.43
CA ASP A 484 -8.29 21.27 -0.71
C ASP A 484 -8.37 20.24 -1.85
N PHE A 485 -7.29 19.55 -2.14
CA PHE A 485 -7.25 18.46 -3.12
C PHE A 485 -8.12 17.28 -2.69
N ASP A 486 -7.98 16.84 -1.45
CA ASP A 486 -8.76 15.74 -0.86
C ASP A 486 -10.27 16.04 -0.94
N GLY A 487 -10.67 17.24 -0.55
CA GLY A 487 -12.08 17.68 -0.62
C GLY A 487 -12.63 17.68 -2.06
N ARG A 488 -11.85 18.19 -3.03
CA ARG A 488 -12.25 18.18 -4.45
C ARG A 488 -12.41 16.76 -4.99
N LEU A 489 -11.42 15.88 -4.75
CA LEU A 489 -11.46 14.50 -5.22
C LEU A 489 -12.66 13.74 -4.63
N MET A 490 -12.89 13.87 -3.32
CA MET A 490 -14.04 13.24 -2.65
C MET A 490 -15.37 13.74 -3.23
N GLN A 491 -15.50 15.06 -3.49
CA GLN A 491 -16.69 15.64 -4.08
C GLN A 491 -16.94 15.15 -5.51
N GLU A 492 -15.91 15.14 -6.37
CA GLU A 492 -16.01 14.74 -7.77
C GLU A 492 -16.35 13.25 -7.89
N THR A 493 -15.71 12.41 -7.12
CA THR A 493 -15.93 10.95 -7.13
C THR A 493 -17.30 10.59 -6.52
N ALA A 494 -17.72 11.28 -5.44
CA ALA A 494 -19.06 11.12 -4.90
C ALA A 494 -20.15 11.52 -5.90
N ALA A 495 -19.94 12.62 -6.64
CA ALA A 495 -20.87 13.04 -7.71
C ALA A 495 -20.90 12.04 -8.88
N ALA A 496 -19.80 11.34 -9.16
CA ALA A 496 -19.72 10.36 -10.23
C ALA A 496 -20.35 8.99 -9.87
N GLY A 497 -20.18 8.51 -8.63
CA GLY A 497 -20.56 7.15 -8.24
C GLY A 497 -21.07 6.96 -6.81
N GLY A 498 -21.31 8.04 -6.06
CA GLY A 498 -21.81 8.01 -4.68
C GLY A 498 -20.68 8.00 -3.63
N GLN A 499 -21.08 8.16 -2.36
CA GLN A 499 -20.15 8.31 -1.23
C GLN A 499 -19.22 7.09 -1.09
N LYS A 500 -19.73 5.88 -1.15
CA LYS A 500 -18.92 4.64 -1.03
C LYS A 500 -17.90 4.49 -2.16
N TYR A 501 -18.24 4.96 -3.35
CA TYR A 501 -17.29 5.01 -4.45
C TYR A 501 -16.17 6.02 -4.17
N ALA A 502 -16.49 7.20 -3.63
CA ALA A 502 -15.49 8.19 -3.25
C ALA A 502 -14.52 7.66 -2.19
N GLU A 503 -15.02 6.90 -1.23
CA GLU A 503 -14.22 6.26 -0.18
C GLU A 503 -13.20 5.24 -0.76
N LEU A 504 -13.63 4.43 -1.72
CA LEU A 504 -12.73 3.53 -2.45
C LEU A 504 -11.67 4.31 -3.25
N CYS A 505 -12.09 5.38 -3.95
CA CYS A 505 -11.18 6.22 -4.72
C CYS A 505 -10.12 6.90 -3.86
N ALA A 506 -10.47 7.34 -2.65
CA ALA A 506 -9.50 7.94 -1.72
C ALA A 506 -8.35 6.99 -1.39
N LEU A 507 -8.66 5.75 -1.04
CA LEU A 507 -7.64 4.72 -0.77
C LEU A 507 -6.85 4.37 -2.04
N ALA A 508 -7.54 4.17 -3.16
CA ALA A 508 -6.94 3.82 -4.44
C ALA A 508 -5.96 4.89 -4.94
N TYR A 509 -6.26 6.17 -4.73
CA TYR A 509 -5.37 7.28 -5.10
C TYR A 509 -4.00 7.14 -4.44
N ARG A 510 -3.98 7.03 -3.10
CA ARG A 510 -2.76 6.91 -2.32
C ARG A 510 -1.93 5.71 -2.77
N GLN A 511 -2.57 4.56 -2.90
CA GLN A 511 -1.91 3.31 -3.28
C GLN A 511 -1.35 3.38 -4.70
N ALA A 512 -2.12 3.87 -5.66
CA ALA A 512 -1.69 3.88 -7.05
C ALA A 512 -0.53 4.84 -7.29
N VAL A 513 -0.53 6.05 -6.70
CA VAL A 513 0.57 7.01 -6.85
C VAL A 513 1.84 6.46 -6.21
N SER A 514 1.76 5.91 -4.98
CA SER A 514 2.93 5.40 -4.26
C SER A 514 3.56 4.14 -4.85
N ALA A 515 2.90 3.49 -5.81
CA ALA A 515 3.46 2.35 -6.54
C ALA A 515 4.35 2.76 -7.73
N HIS A 516 4.68 4.05 -7.85
CA HIS A 516 5.50 4.59 -8.95
C HIS A 516 6.67 5.42 -8.44
N LYS A 517 7.68 5.56 -9.31
CA LYS A 517 8.80 6.49 -9.14
C LYS A 517 8.91 7.38 -10.37
N LEU A 518 9.00 8.70 -10.15
CA LEU A 518 9.20 9.67 -11.22
C LEU A 518 10.67 10.05 -11.33
N VAL A 519 11.21 9.88 -12.52
CA VAL A 519 12.54 10.35 -12.95
C VAL A 519 12.42 10.99 -14.33
N THR A 520 13.51 11.50 -14.89
CA THR A 520 13.60 11.96 -16.29
C THR A 520 14.67 11.21 -17.05
N ASP A 521 14.49 11.08 -18.37
CA ASP A 521 15.57 10.64 -19.26
C ASP A 521 16.60 11.77 -19.50
N LYS A 522 17.56 11.55 -20.39
CA LYS A 522 18.60 12.54 -20.73
C LYS A 522 18.07 13.77 -21.48
N GLU A 523 16.97 13.59 -22.18
CA GLU A 523 16.28 14.62 -22.96
C GLU A 523 15.28 15.41 -22.11
N GLY A 524 15.05 14.97 -20.84
CA GLY A 524 14.12 15.62 -19.92
C GLY A 524 12.67 15.11 -20.03
N ASN A 525 12.42 14.02 -20.81
CA ASN A 525 11.10 13.41 -20.84
C ASN A 525 10.79 12.71 -19.52
N LEU A 526 9.55 12.78 -19.10
CA LEU A 526 9.10 12.10 -17.88
C LEU A 526 9.14 10.58 -18.05
N LEU A 527 9.65 9.89 -17.04
CA LEU A 527 9.61 8.46 -16.87
C LEU A 527 8.95 8.18 -15.51
N PHE A 528 7.66 7.81 -15.53
CA PHE A 528 6.88 7.52 -14.34
C PHE A 528 6.71 6.00 -14.21
N LEU A 529 7.71 5.39 -13.60
CA LEU A 529 7.93 3.95 -13.62
C LEU A 529 7.21 3.26 -12.47
N SER A 530 6.26 2.39 -12.79
CA SER A 530 5.59 1.52 -11.83
C SER A 530 6.52 0.41 -11.34
N LYS A 531 6.32 -0.03 -10.10
CA LYS A 531 6.77 -1.35 -9.64
C LYS A 531 5.54 -2.27 -9.55
N GLU A 532 5.61 -3.44 -10.13
CA GLU A 532 4.60 -4.47 -9.99
C GLU A 532 4.75 -5.14 -8.62
N ASN A 533 4.18 -4.50 -7.60
CA ASN A 533 4.27 -4.91 -6.21
C ASN A 533 3.58 -6.25 -5.96
N PHE A 534 4.17 -7.08 -5.12
CA PHE A 534 3.62 -8.36 -4.64
C PHE A 534 3.19 -9.28 -5.80
N SER A 535 4.08 -9.41 -6.78
CA SER A 535 3.92 -10.25 -7.96
C SER A 535 5.31 -10.73 -8.44
N ASN A 536 5.86 -10.11 -9.48
CA ASN A 536 7.17 -10.44 -10.03
C ASN A 536 8.21 -9.29 -9.90
N GLY A 537 7.78 -8.12 -9.44
CA GLY A 537 8.63 -6.94 -9.28
C GLY A 537 9.04 -6.28 -10.59
N SER A 538 8.38 -6.53 -11.71
CA SER A 538 8.65 -5.85 -12.99
C SER A 538 8.52 -4.34 -12.87
N ILE A 539 9.32 -3.61 -13.66
CA ILE A 539 9.30 -2.15 -13.73
C ILE A 539 8.75 -1.68 -15.08
N GLY A 540 7.82 -0.70 -15.03
CA GLY A 540 7.22 -0.14 -16.24
C GLY A 540 6.42 -1.16 -17.02
N THR A 541 5.69 -2.03 -16.31
CA THR A 541 4.88 -3.11 -16.88
C THR A 541 3.67 -2.54 -17.59
N VAL A 542 3.44 -2.94 -18.84
CA VAL A 542 2.37 -2.38 -19.68
C VAL A 542 0.99 -2.83 -19.24
N ASP A 543 0.81 -4.09 -18.84
CA ASP A 543 -0.46 -4.63 -18.35
C ASP A 543 -0.80 -4.18 -16.91
N ILE A 544 0.13 -3.51 -16.22
CA ILE A 544 -0.10 -2.75 -14.98
C ILE A 544 -0.44 -1.29 -15.28
N THR A 545 0.22 -0.70 -16.28
CA THR A 545 -0.07 0.66 -16.76
C THR A 545 -1.52 0.78 -17.25
N TYR A 546 -1.99 -0.19 -18.01
CA TYR A 546 -3.32 -0.19 -18.61
C TYR A 546 -4.46 -0.10 -17.59
N PRO A 547 -4.56 -0.97 -16.57
CA PRO A 547 -5.59 -0.82 -15.54
C PRO A 547 -5.42 0.44 -14.67
N SER A 548 -4.20 0.92 -14.48
CA SER A 548 -3.93 2.13 -13.66
C SER A 548 -4.36 3.44 -14.36
N ALA A 549 -4.38 3.45 -15.68
CA ALA A 549 -4.49 4.64 -16.53
C ALA A 549 -5.69 5.55 -16.24
N PRO A 550 -6.91 5.08 -15.92
CA PRO A 550 -8.06 5.95 -15.70
C PRO A 550 -7.83 7.07 -14.71
N MET A 551 -7.10 6.81 -13.62
CA MET A 551 -6.78 7.84 -12.62
C MET A 551 -5.86 8.92 -13.21
N PHE A 552 -4.81 8.53 -13.90
CA PHE A 552 -3.85 9.46 -14.50
C PHE A 552 -4.48 10.26 -15.66
N LEU A 553 -5.33 9.64 -16.45
CA LEU A 553 -6.13 10.33 -17.47
C LEU A 553 -7.08 11.38 -16.86
N CYS A 554 -7.57 11.14 -15.64
CA CYS A 554 -8.40 12.10 -14.93
C CYS A 554 -7.60 13.30 -14.39
N TYR A 555 -6.41 13.10 -13.85
CA TYR A 555 -5.72 14.13 -13.08
C TYR A 555 -4.46 14.70 -13.73
N ASN A 556 -3.68 13.89 -14.43
CA ASN A 556 -2.50 14.34 -15.16
C ASN A 556 -2.10 13.35 -16.28
N PRO A 557 -2.57 13.55 -17.53
CA PRO A 557 -2.20 12.68 -18.66
C PRO A 557 -0.69 12.63 -18.96
N GLU A 558 0.09 13.66 -18.57
CA GLU A 558 1.56 13.64 -18.74
C GLU A 558 2.23 12.52 -17.94
N LEU A 559 1.66 12.16 -16.79
CA LEU A 559 2.14 11.01 -16.03
C LEU A 559 1.89 9.71 -16.77
N LEU A 560 0.74 9.54 -17.43
CA LEU A 560 0.48 8.37 -18.26
C LEU A 560 1.43 8.31 -19.45
N LYS A 561 1.73 9.44 -20.10
CA LYS A 561 2.80 9.48 -21.12
C LYS A 561 4.14 9.04 -20.53
N GLY A 562 4.47 9.49 -19.31
CA GLY A 562 5.65 9.08 -18.56
C GLY A 562 5.71 7.57 -18.29
N MET A 563 4.56 6.90 -18.10
CA MET A 563 4.48 5.44 -17.98
C MET A 563 4.70 4.72 -19.33
N MET A 564 4.28 5.32 -20.44
CA MET A 564 4.38 4.75 -21.79
C MET A 564 5.73 5.02 -22.45
N ASN A 565 6.38 6.14 -22.16
CA ASN A 565 7.65 6.55 -22.79
C ASN A 565 8.75 5.47 -22.74
N PRO A 566 8.94 4.69 -21.64
CA PRO A 566 9.95 3.64 -21.59
C PRO A 566 9.74 2.55 -22.64
N ILE A 567 8.49 2.18 -22.91
CA ILE A 567 8.13 1.14 -23.90
C ILE A 567 8.34 1.67 -25.33
N PHE A 568 7.96 2.93 -25.60
CA PHE A 568 8.26 3.56 -26.89
C PHE A 568 9.77 3.63 -27.14
N TYR A 569 10.54 4.13 -26.15
CA TYR A 569 12.00 4.17 -26.27
C TYR A 569 12.60 2.76 -26.53
N TYR A 570 12.14 1.76 -25.78
CA TYR A 570 12.65 0.39 -25.92
C TYR A 570 12.42 -0.14 -27.33
N SER A 571 11.24 0.09 -27.92
CA SER A 571 10.86 -0.35 -29.26
C SER A 571 11.55 0.46 -30.36
N GLU A 572 11.62 1.80 -30.22
CA GLU A 572 12.13 2.71 -31.26
C GLU A 572 13.67 2.75 -31.34
N SER A 573 14.35 2.46 -30.19
CA SER A 573 15.82 2.43 -30.13
C SER A 573 16.47 1.20 -30.78
N GLY A 574 15.67 0.26 -31.28
CA GLY A 574 16.15 -1.00 -31.85
C GLY A 574 16.63 -2.03 -30.81
N LYS A 575 16.42 -1.78 -29.52
CA LYS A 575 16.72 -2.72 -28.45
C LYS A 575 15.66 -3.83 -28.35
N TRP A 576 14.44 -3.54 -28.82
CA TRP A 576 13.34 -4.48 -28.95
C TRP A 576 12.91 -4.58 -30.43
N ASN A 577 13.04 -5.77 -31.01
CA ASN A 577 12.86 -5.97 -32.44
C ASN A 577 11.61 -6.79 -32.82
N LYS A 578 10.71 -7.06 -31.84
CA LYS A 578 9.47 -7.78 -32.11
C LYS A 578 8.40 -6.82 -32.62
N PRO A 579 7.40 -7.30 -33.41
CA PRO A 579 6.36 -6.45 -33.99
C PRO A 579 5.24 -6.08 -33.02
N PHE A 580 5.50 -6.18 -31.73
CA PHE A 580 4.61 -5.86 -30.60
C PHE A 580 5.41 -5.28 -29.43
N PRO A 581 4.80 -4.57 -28.50
CA PRO A 581 5.50 -4.01 -27.33
C PRO A 581 6.06 -5.08 -26.40
N ALA A 582 7.09 -4.75 -25.66
CA ALA A 582 7.57 -5.55 -24.54
C ALA A 582 6.57 -5.48 -23.38
N HIS A 583 6.51 -6.53 -22.56
CA HIS A 583 5.70 -6.59 -21.35
C HIS A 583 6.17 -5.56 -20.30
N ASP A 584 7.49 -5.45 -20.10
CA ASP A 584 8.13 -4.58 -19.11
C ASP A 584 9.46 -4.04 -19.66
N VAL A 585 10.10 -3.18 -18.88
CA VAL A 585 11.46 -2.70 -19.20
C VAL A 585 12.51 -3.18 -18.20
N GLY A 586 12.19 -4.16 -17.35
CA GLY A 586 13.14 -4.75 -16.40
C GLY A 586 12.51 -5.20 -15.09
N THR A 587 13.35 -5.39 -14.07
CA THR A 587 12.93 -5.66 -12.69
C THR A 587 13.34 -4.47 -11.82
N TYR A 588 12.39 -3.93 -11.01
CA TYR A 588 12.59 -2.74 -10.21
C TYR A 588 13.81 -2.88 -9.27
N PRO A 589 14.73 -1.89 -9.20
CA PRO A 589 14.72 -0.57 -9.82
C PRO A 589 15.53 -0.49 -11.13
N GLN A 590 15.84 -1.63 -11.76
CA GLN A 590 16.69 -1.72 -12.96
C GLN A 590 15.85 -1.89 -14.23
N ALA A 591 15.61 -0.78 -14.94
CA ALA A 591 14.86 -0.72 -16.17
C ALA A 591 15.80 -0.86 -17.39
N ASN A 592 16.33 -2.08 -17.63
CA ASN A 592 17.36 -2.35 -18.63
C ASN A 592 16.91 -3.27 -19.78
N GLY A 593 15.61 -3.49 -19.92
CA GLY A 593 14.98 -4.38 -20.91
C GLY A 593 14.18 -5.49 -20.24
N GLN A 594 13.20 -6.04 -20.97
CA GLN A 594 12.24 -7.03 -20.48
C GLN A 594 12.91 -8.17 -19.71
N THR A 595 12.37 -8.46 -18.53
CA THR A 595 12.78 -9.59 -17.69
C THR A 595 11.69 -10.63 -17.47
N TYR A 596 10.43 -10.30 -17.75
CA TYR A 596 9.34 -11.27 -17.73
C TYR A 596 9.56 -12.39 -18.74
N GLY A 597 9.26 -13.64 -18.35
CA GLY A 597 9.61 -14.82 -19.14
C GLY A 597 8.72 -15.11 -20.34
N GLY A 598 7.62 -14.37 -20.50
CA GLY A 598 6.65 -14.56 -21.56
C GLY A 598 6.34 -13.28 -22.34
N ASP A 599 6.05 -13.41 -23.62
CA ASP A 599 5.51 -12.31 -24.43
C ASP A 599 3.97 -12.29 -24.31
N MET A 600 3.39 -11.10 -24.31
CA MET A 600 1.95 -10.88 -24.37
C MET A 600 1.58 -10.03 -25.60
N PRO A 601 1.78 -10.54 -26.83
CA PRO A 601 1.83 -9.69 -28.02
C PRO A 601 0.52 -8.98 -28.34
N VAL A 602 -0.62 -9.65 -28.20
CA VAL A 602 -1.96 -9.04 -28.44
C VAL A 602 -2.34 -8.12 -27.27
N GLU A 603 -2.04 -8.54 -26.07
CA GLU A 603 -2.29 -7.79 -24.84
C GLU A 603 -1.62 -6.42 -24.88
N GLU A 604 -0.29 -6.40 -25.06
CA GLU A 604 0.47 -5.16 -24.93
C GLU A 604 0.29 -4.23 -26.13
N SER A 605 0.10 -4.79 -27.33
CA SER A 605 -0.25 -3.98 -28.51
C SER A 605 -1.60 -3.27 -28.31
N GLY A 606 -2.60 -3.99 -27.78
CA GLY A 606 -3.92 -3.46 -27.49
C GLY A 606 -3.85 -2.38 -26.38
N ASN A 607 -3.13 -2.65 -25.30
CA ASN A 607 -2.94 -1.71 -24.21
C ASN A 607 -2.36 -0.38 -24.69
N MET A 608 -1.22 -0.41 -25.38
CA MET A 608 -0.53 0.79 -25.86
C MET A 608 -1.38 1.61 -26.84
N LEU A 609 -2.07 0.95 -27.78
CA LEU A 609 -2.92 1.64 -28.76
C LEU A 609 -4.16 2.28 -28.11
N ILE A 610 -4.82 1.58 -27.18
CA ILE A 610 -5.98 2.11 -26.46
C ILE A 610 -5.57 3.32 -25.62
N LEU A 611 -4.46 3.23 -24.87
CA LEU A 611 -3.98 4.32 -24.02
C LEU A 611 -3.53 5.54 -24.83
N ALA A 612 -2.82 5.36 -25.94
CA ALA A 612 -2.47 6.45 -26.86
C ALA A 612 -3.73 7.15 -27.41
N THR A 613 -4.77 6.36 -27.73
CA THR A 613 -6.06 6.89 -28.19
C THR A 613 -6.76 7.67 -27.06
N ALA A 614 -6.76 7.16 -25.84
CA ALA A 614 -7.37 7.82 -24.69
C ALA A 614 -6.68 9.18 -24.41
N ILE A 615 -5.35 9.24 -24.47
CA ILE A 615 -4.58 10.48 -24.35
C ILE A 615 -5.00 11.45 -25.46
N ALA A 616 -5.03 11.00 -26.72
CA ALA A 616 -5.40 11.84 -27.85
C ALA A 616 -6.81 12.45 -27.69
N ILE A 617 -7.77 11.70 -27.22
CA ILE A 617 -9.15 12.16 -27.00
C ILE A 617 -9.21 13.20 -25.86
N ILE A 618 -8.52 12.94 -24.75
CA ILE A 618 -8.51 13.87 -23.59
C ILE A 618 -7.83 15.19 -23.96
N GLU A 619 -6.74 15.14 -24.73
CA GLU A 619 -6.02 16.34 -25.16
C GLU A 619 -6.67 17.03 -26.36
N GLY A 620 -7.62 16.38 -27.05
CA GLY A 620 -8.27 16.89 -28.24
C GLY A 620 -7.35 16.94 -29.46
N ASN A 621 -6.19 16.30 -29.42
CA ASN A 621 -5.22 16.17 -30.51
C ASN A 621 -4.45 14.86 -30.41
N ALA A 622 -3.83 14.41 -31.49
CA ALA A 622 -3.05 13.17 -31.52
C ALA A 622 -1.53 13.42 -31.64
N ASP A 623 -1.03 14.56 -31.13
CA ASP A 623 0.37 14.96 -31.28
C ASP A 623 1.33 13.98 -30.58
N TYR A 624 0.93 13.43 -29.43
CA TYR A 624 1.70 12.38 -28.78
C TYR A 624 1.81 11.13 -29.63
N ALA A 625 0.70 10.64 -30.17
CA ALA A 625 0.70 9.50 -31.09
C ALA A 625 1.49 9.76 -32.38
N ALA A 626 1.48 10.98 -32.90
CA ALA A 626 2.24 11.35 -34.08
C ALA A 626 3.75 11.19 -33.90
N LYS A 627 4.28 11.39 -32.70
CA LYS A 627 5.71 11.19 -32.38
C LYS A 627 6.11 9.70 -32.49
N HIS A 628 5.19 8.78 -32.23
CA HIS A 628 5.40 7.34 -32.19
C HIS A 628 4.65 6.59 -33.29
N TRP A 629 4.34 7.30 -34.42
CA TRP A 629 3.41 6.80 -35.42
C TRP A 629 3.83 5.48 -36.06
N ASP A 630 5.11 5.34 -36.38
CA ASP A 630 5.63 4.16 -37.09
C ASP A 630 5.52 2.89 -36.24
N VAL A 631 5.84 3.00 -34.94
CA VAL A 631 5.74 1.86 -34.03
C VAL A 631 4.27 1.55 -33.69
N LEU A 632 3.42 2.56 -33.54
CA LEU A 632 1.98 2.38 -33.38
C LEU A 632 1.35 1.70 -34.61
N THR A 633 1.81 2.03 -35.84
CA THR A 633 1.39 1.35 -37.07
C THR A 633 1.79 -0.13 -37.05
N THR A 634 3.01 -0.42 -36.63
CA THR A 634 3.50 -1.80 -36.51
C THR A 634 2.62 -2.63 -35.55
N TRP A 635 2.29 -2.09 -34.38
CA TRP A 635 1.45 -2.77 -33.40
C TRP A 635 -0.01 -2.92 -33.88
N ALA A 636 -0.55 -1.91 -34.57
CA ALA A 636 -1.90 -1.97 -35.13
C ALA A 636 -2.00 -3.01 -36.25
N ASP A 637 -0.99 -3.13 -37.12
CA ASP A 637 -0.93 -4.16 -38.16
C ASP A 637 -0.78 -5.57 -37.56
N TYR A 638 -0.04 -5.71 -36.48
CA TYR A 638 0.03 -6.95 -35.73
C TYR A 638 -1.37 -7.37 -35.23
N LEU A 639 -2.11 -6.46 -34.60
CA LEU A 639 -3.46 -6.73 -34.08
C LEU A 639 -4.46 -7.06 -35.18
N LYS A 640 -4.36 -6.44 -36.37
CA LYS A 640 -5.21 -6.79 -37.53
C LYS A 640 -5.03 -8.24 -37.94
N LYS A 641 -3.81 -8.74 -37.82
CA LYS A 641 -3.44 -10.09 -38.28
C LYS A 641 -3.74 -11.15 -37.24
N GLU A 642 -3.36 -10.91 -35.96
CA GLU A 642 -3.32 -11.92 -34.93
C GLU A 642 -4.37 -11.71 -33.82
N GLY A 643 -5.09 -10.58 -33.79
CA GLY A 643 -5.90 -10.17 -32.64
C GLY A 643 -7.34 -10.67 -32.62
N LEU A 644 -7.92 -11.11 -33.77
CA LEU A 644 -9.32 -11.56 -33.78
C LEU A 644 -9.52 -12.88 -33.04
N ASP A 645 -8.64 -13.83 -33.26
CA ASP A 645 -8.66 -15.15 -32.61
C ASP A 645 -7.26 -15.42 -32.03
N PRO A 646 -6.96 -14.87 -30.85
CA PRO A 646 -5.62 -14.93 -30.28
C PRO A 646 -5.13 -16.35 -30.05
N ASP A 647 -3.89 -16.60 -30.45
CA ASP A 647 -3.18 -17.84 -30.12
C ASP A 647 -3.00 -18.04 -28.62
N ASN A 648 -2.54 -19.21 -28.20
CA ASN A 648 -2.23 -19.53 -26.81
C ASN A 648 -1.10 -18.62 -26.28
N GLN A 649 -1.48 -17.60 -25.53
CA GLN A 649 -0.60 -16.59 -24.97
C GLN A 649 -1.09 -16.14 -23.60
N LEU A 650 -0.24 -15.46 -22.85
CA LEU A 650 -0.62 -14.75 -21.65
C LEU A 650 -1.38 -13.45 -22.00
N CYS A 651 -2.16 -12.98 -21.06
CA CYS A 651 -2.77 -11.66 -21.05
C CYS A 651 -2.75 -11.14 -19.61
N THR A 652 -3.31 -9.97 -19.32
CA THR A 652 -3.35 -9.41 -17.96
C THR A 652 -4.04 -10.31 -16.93
N ASP A 653 -4.77 -11.35 -17.38
CA ASP A 653 -5.36 -12.39 -16.53
C ASP A 653 -4.49 -13.66 -16.47
N ASP A 654 -3.16 -13.51 -16.63
CA ASP A 654 -2.17 -14.60 -16.67
C ASP A 654 -2.14 -15.44 -15.40
N PHE A 655 -2.46 -14.85 -14.25
CA PHE A 655 -2.66 -15.54 -12.98
C PHE A 655 -3.77 -16.62 -13.05
N ALA A 656 -4.70 -16.50 -14.00
CA ALA A 656 -5.73 -17.49 -14.29
C ALA A 656 -5.32 -18.49 -15.38
N GLY A 657 -4.10 -18.38 -15.93
CA GLY A 657 -3.45 -19.31 -16.83
C GLY A 657 -3.52 -18.92 -18.31
N HIS A 658 -2.67 -19.58 -19.11
CA HIS A 658 -2.64 -19.49 -20.57
C HIS A 658 -3.86 -20.11 -21.24
N PHE A 659 -4.42 -19.46 -22.24
CA PHE A 659 -5.32 -20.11 -23.18
C PHE A 659 -5.44 -19.35 -24.52
N ALA A 660 -5.72 -20.10 -25.58
CA ALA A 660 -6.04 -19.56 -26.89
C ALA A 660 -7.52 -19.16 -26.96
N HIS A 661 -7.89 -18.49 -28.03
CA HIS A 661 -9.27 -18.16 -28.34
C HIS A 661 -9.97 -17.24 -27.34
N ASN A 662 -9.21 -16.44 -26.60
CA ASN A 662 -9.71 -15.55 -25.54
C ASN A 662 -10.56 -14.42 -26.12
N THR A 663 -11.87 -14.44 -25.79
CA THR A 663 -12.82 -13.47 -26.36
C THR A 663 -12.60 -12.05 -25.82
N ASN A 664 -12.20 -11.87 -24.58
CA ASN A 664 -11.94 -10.55 -23.99
C ASN A 664 -10.63 -9.94 -24.53
N LEU A 665 -9.60 -10.77 -24.75
CA LEU A 665 -8.35 -10.35 -25.40
C LEU A 665 -8.60 -9.93 -26.86
N SER A 666 -9.49 -10.65 -27.58
CA SER A 666 -9.94 -10.26 -28.90
C SER A 666 -10.62 -8.89 -28.93
N ILE A 667 -11.48 -8.57 -27.94
CA ILE A 667 -12.07 -7.23 -27.78
C ILE A 667 -10.97 -6.17 -27.64
N LYS A 668 -9.96 -6.42 -26.82
CA LYS A 668 -8.81 -5.50 -26.65
C LYS A 668 -8.12 -5.20 -27.97
N ALA A 669 -7.86 -6.23 -28.77
CA ALA A 669 -7.28 -6.08 -30.11
C ALA A 669 -8.16 -5.23 -31.02
N ILE A 670 -9.47 -5.50 -31.07
CA ILE A 670 -10.44 -4.74 -31.86
C ILE A 670 -10.47 -3.27 -31.45
N MET A 671 -10.44 -3.00 -30.13
CA MET A 671 -10.38 -1.62 -29.60
C MET A 671 -9.06 -0.94 -29.98
N GLY A 672 -7.93 -1.64 -29.94
CA GLY A 672 -6.64 -1.11 -30.36
C GLY A 672 -6.62 -0.73 -31.86
N VAL A 673 -7.16 -1.60 -32.73
CA VAL A 673 -7.28 -1.33 -34.18
C VAL A 673 -8.20 -0.13 -34.44
N ALA A 674 -9.34 -0.06 -33.75
CA ALA A 674 -10.28 1.07 -33.87
C ALA A 674 -9.66 2.37 -33.36
N GLY A 675 -8.95 2.32 -32.22
CA GLY A 675 -8.25 3.45 -31.65
C GLY A 675 -7.19 4.03 -32.57
N TYR A 676 -6.39 3.17 -33.21
CA TYR A 676 -5.43 3.60 -34.23
C TYR A 676 -6.11 4.31 -35.41
N GLY A 677 -7.23 3.77 -35.89
CA GLY A 677 -8.05 4.43 -36.92
C GLY A 677 -8.58 5.79 -36.47
N LYS A 678 -9.01 5.92 -35.22
CA LYS A 678 -9.46 7.19 -34.62
C LYS A 678 -8.33 8.23 -34.58
N MET A 679 -7.14 7.84 -34.08
CA MET A 679 -5.96 8.72 -34.06
C MET A 679 -5.52 9.14 -35.48
N ALA A 680 -5.55 8.21 -36.45
CA ALA A 680 -5.29 8.52 -37.84
C ALA A 680 -6.23 9.61 -38.41
N GLY A 681 -7.53 9.53 -38.06
CA GLY A 681 -8.52 10.55 -38.40
C GLY A 681 -8.20 11.90 -37.79
N MET A 682 -7.80 11.95 -36.52
CA MET A 682 -7.38 13.17 -35.81
C MET A 682 -6.14 13.81 -36.45
N LEU A 683 -5.24 12.99 -37.03
CA LEU A 683 -4.04 13.46 -37.76
C LEU A 683 -4.32 13.78 -39.21
N GLY A 684 -5.58 13.75 -39.67
CA GLY A 684 -5.95 14.02 -41.07
C GLY A 684 -5.60 12.89 -42.04
N LYS A 685 -5.18 11.71 -41.58
CA LYS A 685 -4.81 10.53 -42.38
C LYS A 685 -6.07 9.72 -42.76
N LYS A 686 -6.96 10.31 -43.54
CA LYS A 686 -8.32 9.80 -43.76
C LYS A 686 -8.38 8.38 -44.33
N GLU A 687 -7.57 8.04 -45.33
CA GLU A 687 -7.57 6.70 -45.94
C GLU A 687 -7.19 5.62 -44.94
N ILE A 688 -6.19 5.91 -44.07
CA ILE A 688 -5.78 5.02 -42.96
C ILE A 688 -6.92 4.88 -41.96
N ALA A 689 -7.53 6.00 -41.56
CA ALA A 689 -8.64 6.01 -40.63
C ALA A 689 -9.81 5.14 -41.12
N ASP A 690 -10.26 5.37 -42.33
CA ASP A 690 -11.37 4.64 -42.96
C ASP A 690 -11.06 3.13 -43.05
N SER A 691 -9.83 2.76 -43.45
CA SER A 691 -9.38 1.35 -43.57
C SER A 691 -9.39 0.64 -42.18
N TYR A 692 -8.77 1.22 -41.14
CA TYR A 692 -8.67 0.55 -39.84
C TYR A 692 -10.01 0.50 -39.11
N LEU A 693 -10.84 1.55 -39.19
CA LEU A 693 -12.20 1.52 -38.64
C LEU A 693 -13.11 0.49 -39.38
N ALA A 694 -12.96 0.33 -40.67
CA ALA A 694 -13.69 -0.73 -41.43
C ALA A 694 -13.22 -2.13 -40.96
N THR A 695 -11.92 -2.33 -40.82
CA THR A 695 -11.35 -3.59 -40.32
C THR A 695 -11.85 -3.89 -38.90
N ALA A 696 -11.83 -2.92 -37.99
CA ALA A 696 -12.34 -3.11 -36.62
C ALA A 696 -13.81 -3.53 -36.58
N ARG A 697 -14.68 -2.92 -37.43
CA ARG A 697 -16.08 -3.32 -37.57
C ARG A 697 -16.26 -4.74 -38.14
N GLU A 698 -15.46 -5.12 -39.10
CA GLU A 698 -15.46 -6.49 -39.64
C GLU A 698 -15.03 -7.49 -38.55
N MET A 699 -13.96 -7.20 -37.82
CA MET A 699 -13.52 -8.05 -36.71
C MET A 699 -14.60 -8.17 -35.64
N ALA A 700 -15.26 -7.07 -35.25
CA ALA A 700 -16.36 -7.07 -34.26
C ALA A 700 -17.56 -7.93 -34.74
N GLY A 701 -17.94 -7.84 -36.03
CA GLY A 701 -18.99 -8.67 -36.59
C GLY A 701 -18.67 -10.17 -36.52
N LYS A 702 -17.41 -10.55 -36.82
CA LYS A 702 -16.94 -11.94 -36.67
C LYS A 702 -16.92 -12.35 -35.18
N TRP A 703 -16.40 -11.50 -34.30
CA TRP A 703 -16.37 -11.74 -32.86
C TRP A 703 -17.76 -12.06 -32.30
N ILE A 704 -18.78 -11.27 -32.65
CA ILE A 704 -20.16 -11.49 -32.22
C ILE A 704 -20.65 -12.88 -32.63
N SER A 705 -20.36 -13.29 -33.86
CA SER A 705 -20.80 -14.60 -34.36
C SER A 705 -20.07 -15.76 -33.68
N MET A 706 -18.79 -15.60 -33.34
CA MET A 706 -17.95 -16.63 -32.72
C MET A 706 -18.18 -16.76 -31.21
N ALA A 707 -18.37 -15.63 -30.53
CA ALA A 707 -18.45 -15.58 -29.07
C ALA A 707 -19.86 -15.82 -28.50
N LYS A 708 -20.93 -15.59 -29.28
CA LYS A 708 -22.32 -15.66 -28.78
C LYS A 708 -22.67 -17.06 -28.26
N ASP A 709 -23.28 -17.11 -27.05
CA ASP A 709 -23.73 -18.35 -26.42
C ASP A 709 -25.03 -18.12 -25.63
N GLY A 710 -26.16 -18.13 -26.32
CA GLY A 710 -27.48 -17.88 -25.74
C GLY A 710 -27.63 -16.46 -25.21
N ASP A 711 -27.67 -16.32 -23.89
CA ASP A 711 -27.91 -15.06 -23.14
C ASP A 711 -26.62 -14.36 -22.67
N HIS A 712 -25.46 -14.82 -23.16
CA HIS A 712 -24.14 -14.27 -22.83
C HIS A 712 -23.11 -14.51 -23.92
N TYR A 713 -21.83 -14.12 -23.68
CA TYR A 713 -20.72 -14.39 -24.58
C TYR A 713 -19.65 -15.22 -23.90
N LYS A 714 -19.06 -16.17 -24.60
CA LYS A 714 -18.11 -17.18 -24.13
C LYS A 714 -16.84 -16.56 -23.50
N LEU A 715 -16.14 -17.33 -22.68
CA LEU A 715 -14.75 -17.07 -22.25
C LEU A 715 -13.78 -17.27 -23.42
N THR A 716 -13.87 -18.40 -24.13
CA THR A 716 -13.11 -18.71 -25.33
C THR A 716 -14.03 -19.09 -26.49
N PHE A 717 -13.65 -18.78 -27.72
CA PHE A 717 -14.53 -19.00 -28.88
C PHE A 717 -14.93 -20.47 -29.08
N ASP A 718 -14.07 -21.40 -28.67
CA ASP A 718 -14.23 -22.86 -28.88
C ASP A 718 -15.05 -23.57 -27.78
N LYS A 719 -15.37 -22.89 -26.63
CA LYS A 719 -16.03 -23.55 -25.49
C LYS A 719 -17.37 -22.91 -25.13
N SER A 720 -18.48 -23.55 -25.50
CA SER A 720 -19.82 -23.18 -25.06
C SER A 720 -20.03 -23.46 -23.58
N GLY A 721 -20.93 -22.71 -22.94
CA GLY A 721 -21.25 -22.81 -21.51
C GLY A 721 -20.21 -22.10 -20.60
N THR A 722 -19.29 -21.34 -21.19
CA THR A 722 -18.26 -20.57 -20.49
C THR A 722 -18.55 -19.06 -20.58
N TRP A 723 -18.11 -18.29 -19.61
CA TRP A 723 -18.25 -16.84 -19.60
C TRP A 723 -17.05 -16.17 -18.92
N SER A 724 -16.80 -14.90 -19.20
CA SER A 724 -15.82 -14.05 -18.50
C SER A 724 -16.28 -12.60 -18.53
N GLN A 725 -15.73 -11.78 -17.64
CA GLN A 725 -15.88 -10.33 -17.72
C GLN A 725 -15.30 -9.78 -19.02
N LYS A 726 -16.07 -8.99 -19.76
CA LYS A 726 -15.65 -8.32 -21.02
C LYS A 726 -15.27 -6.86 -20.76
N TYR A 727 -14.47 -6.63 -19.72
CA TYR A 727 -14.11 -5.30 -19.23
C TYR A 727 -13.46 -4.41 -20.31
N ASN A 728 -12.75 -4.99 -21.27
CA ASN A 728 -12.12 -4.22 -22.36
C ASN A 728 -13.15 -3.50 -23.28
N LEU A 729 -14.39 -3.97 -23.29
CA LEU A 729 -15.46 -3.36 -24.08
C LEU A 729 -15.81 -1.94 -23.62
N VAL A 730 -15.48 -1.55 -22.39
CA VAL A 730 -15.75 -0.22 -21.83
C VAL A 730 -15.18 0.91 -22.71
N TRP A 731 -14.04 0.66 -23.35
CA TRP A 731 -13.37 1.65 -24.18
C TRP A 731 -14.11 1.99 -25.48
N ASP A 732 -14.91 1.07 -26.00
CA ASP A 732 -15.72 1.35 -27.20
C ASP A 732 -16.64 2.57 -26.97
N ARG A 733 -17.31 2.58 -25.82
CA ARG A 733 -18.21 3.65 -25.43
C ARG A 733 -17.49 4.87 -24.93
N LEU A 734 -16.42 4.72 -24.12
CA LEU A 734 -15.72 5.85 -23.52
C LEU A 734 -14.98 6.69 -24.58
N LEU A 735 -14.37 6.03 -25.55
CA LEU A 735 -13.60 6.69 -26.61
C LEU A 735 -14.43 7.04 -27.85
N ASP A 736 -15.76 6.82 -27.77
CA ASP A 736 -16.70 7.06 -28.88
C ASP A 736 -16.24 6.40 -30.21
N LEU A 737 -15.85 5.11 -30.10
CA LEU A 737 -15.40 4.33 -31.26
C LEU A 737 -16.58 3.75 -32.04
N ASN A 738 -17.65 3.36 -31.34
CA ASN A 738 -18.91 2.84 -31.91
C ASN A 738 -18.67 1.65 -32.85
N ILE A 739 -17.92 0.68 -32.39
CA ILE A 739 -17.54 -0.54 -33.12
C ILE A 739 -18.51 -1.68 -32.82
N PHE A 740 -18.86 -1.87 -31.53
CA PHE A 740 -19.79 -2.89 -31.08
C PHE A 740 -21.20 -2.31 -30.88
N PRO A 741 -22.27 -3.08 -31.22
CA PRO A 741 -23.62 -2.73 -30.81
C PRO A 741 -23.78 -2.66 -29.27
N SER A 742 -24.59 -1.70 -28.77
CA SER A 742 -24.79 -1.51 -27.32
C SER A 742 -25.41 -2.74 -26.64
N GLU A 743 -26.15 -3.54 -27.39
CA GLU A 743 -26.82 -4.76 -26.92
C GLU A 743 -25.84 -5.78 -26.33
N ILE A 744 -24.56 -5.75 -26.75
CA ILE A 744 -23.53 -6.65 -26.20
C ILE A 744 -23.26 -6.27 -24.73
N ALA A 745 -23.02 -4.99 -24.49
CA ALA A 745 -22.80 -4.48 -23.14
C ALA A 745 -24.02 -4.72 -22.23
N GLU A 746 -25.23 -4.53 -22.77
CA GLU A 746 -26.48 -4.77 -22.05
C GLU A 746 -26.66 -6.27 -21.72
N THR A 747 -26.40 -7.16 -22.69
CA THR A 747 -26.47 -8.62 -22.52
C THR A 747 -25.51 -9.10 -21.43
N GLU A 748 -24.23 -8.71 -21.54
CA GLU A 748 -23.20 -9.09 -20.57
C GLU A 748 -23.51 -8.54 -19.16
N THR A 749 -23.92 -7.27 -19.05
CA THR A 749 -24.29 -6.67 -17.77
C THR A 749 -25.48 -7.39 -17.12
N ALA A 750 -26.49 -7.76 -17.91
CA ALA A 750 -27.65 -8.52 -17.41
C ALA A 750 -27.21 -9.90 -16.90
N TYR A 751 -26.35 -10.58 -17.64
CA TYR A 751 -25.83 -11.89 -17.26
C TYR A 751 -24.97 -11.80 -15.99
N TYR A 752 -24.04 -10.82 -15.89
CA TYR A 752 -23.17 -10.64 -14.73
C TYR A 752 -23.93 -10.42 -13.43
N LYS A 753 -25.07 -9.71 -13.46
CA LYS A 753 -25.94 -9.52 -12.29
C LYS A 753 -26.43 -10.85 -11.70
N THR A 754 -26.52 -11.89 -12.53
CA THR A 754 -26.96 -13.24 -12.09
C THR A 754 -25.79 -14.08 -11.54
N ARG A 755 -24.53 -13.60 -11.67
CA ARG A 755 -23.32 -14.33 -11.32
C ARG A 755 -22.55 -13.74 -10.14
N GLN A 756 -23.02 -12.62 -9.59
CA GLN A 756 -22.36 -11.96 -8.46
C GLN A 756 -22.42 -12.78 -7.18
N ASN A 757 -21.30 -12.86 -6.50
CA ASN A 757 -21.16 -13.34 -5.13
C ASN A 757 -21.23 -12.19 -4.12
N LYS A 758 -21.03 -12.48 -2.84
CA LYS A 758 -21.13 -11.52 -1.73
C LYS A 758 -20.17 -10.32 -1.88
N TYR A 759 -18.96 -10.56 -2.44
CA TYR A 759 -17.89 -9.57 -2.53
C TYR A 759 -17.47 -9.28 -3.99
N GLY A 760 -18.36 -9.51 -4.93
CA GLY A 760 -18.17 -9.10 -6.31
C GLY A 760 -18.47 -10.18 -7.33
N LEU A 761 -18.23 -9.84 -8.59
CA LEU A 761 -18.38 -10.71 -9.74
C LEU A 761 -17.09 -11.53 -9.93
N PRO A 762 -17.13 -12.87 -9.99
CA PRO A 762 -15.96 -13.64 -10.42
C PRO A 762 -15.40 -13.18 -11.76
N LEU A 763 -14.10 -13.39 -11.98
CA LEU A 763 -13.45 -13.03 -13.25
C LEU A 763 -14.10 -13.77 -14.43
N ASP A 764 -14.36 -15.05 -14.23
CA ASP A 764 -14.97 -15.96 -15.18
C ASP A 764 -15.57 -17.20 -14.46
N ASN A 765 -15.96 -18.22 -15.20
CA ASN A 765 -16.59 -19.42 -14.67
C ASN A 765 -15.62 -20.48 -14.11
N ARG A 766 -14.31 -20.25 -14.13
CA ARG A 766 -13.31 -21.23 -13.69
C ARG A 766 -13.13 -21.24 -12.18
N GLU A 767 -13.14 -20.05 -11.55
CA GLU A 767 -12.88 -19.87 -10.12
C GLU A 767 -13.80 -18.78 -9.54
N ASP A 768 -13.90 -18.70 -8.21
CA ASP A 768 -14.71 -17.67 -7.55
C ASP A 768 -13.92 -16.42 -7.16
N TYR A 769 -12.65 -16.31 -7.56
CA TYR A 769 -11.87 -15.10 -7.38
C TYR A 769 -12.07 -14.08 -8.52
N THR A 770 -11.62 -12.85 -8.28
CA THR A 770 -11.77 -11.74 -9.20
C THR A 770 -10.63 -10.74 -9.09
N LYS A 771 -10.58 -9.82 -10.07
CA LYS A 771 -9.83 -8.55 -9.99
C LYS A 771 -10.81 -7.40 -9.79
N SER A 772 -10.63 -6.66 -8.69
CA SER A 772 -11.56 -5.58 -8.30
C SER A 772 -11.58 -4.40 -9.28
N ASP A 773 -10.45 -4.09 -9.91
CA ASP A 773 -10.33 -3.09 -10.98
C ASP A 773 -11.20 -3.46 -12.19
N TRP A 774 -11.17 -4.72 -12.65
CA TRP A 774 -11.99 -5.18 -13.77
C TRP A 774 -13.48 -5.17 -13.49
N ILE A 775 -13.89 -5.40 -12.23
CA ILE A 775 -15.30 -5.26 -11.85
C ILE A 775 -15.76 -3.82 -12.02
N LEU A 776 -14.96 -2.83 -11.59
CA LEU A 776 -15.33 -1.42 -11.72
C LEU A 776 -15.34 -0.94 -13.18
N TRP A 777 -14.51 -1.56 -14.06
CA TRP A 777 -14.60 -1.34 -15.50
C TRP A 777 -15.87 -1.96 -16.09
N SER A 778 -16.16 -3.22 -15.74
CA SER A 778 -17.39 -3.92 -16.13
C SER A 778 -18.64 -3.18 -15.65
N ALA A 779 -18.61 -2.56 -14.47
CA ALA A 779 -19.67 -1.71 -13.95
C ALA A 779 -19.98 -0.49 -14.83
N CYS A 780 -19.05 -0.07 -15.67
CA CYS A 780 -19.20 1.07 -16.57
C CYS A 780 -19.64 0.69 -17.99
N LEU A 781 -19.89 -0.59 -18.30
CA LEU A 781 -20.19 -1.04 -19.66
C LEU A 781 -21.41 -0.35 -20.26
N THR A 782 -22.53 -0.25 -19.53
CA THR A 782 -23.79 0.37 -19.99
C THR A 782 -23.82 1.88 -19.75
N GLY A 783 -22.97 2.42 -18.88
CA GLY A 783 -23.03 3.82 -18.40
C GLY A 783 -24.19 4.11 -17.44
N ASN A 784 -25.01 3.12 -17.13
CA ASN A 784 -26.15 3.25 -16.23
C ASN A 784 -25.66 3.34 -14.77
N THR A 785 -26.21 4.27 -14.00
CA THR A 785 -25.81 4.47 -12.59
C THR A 785 -26.21 3.30 -11.70
N ALA A 786 -27.40 2.70 -11.91
CA ALA A 786 -27.85 1.56 -11.11
C ALA A 786 -27.00 0.29 -11.40
N ASP A 787 -26.60 0.10 -12.65
CA ASP A 787 -25.65 -0.98 -13.01
C ASP A 787 -24.31 -0.77 -12.30
N PHE A 788 -23.77 0.46 -12.37
CA PHE A 788 -22.54 0.80 -11.68
C PHE A 788 -22.62 0.51 -10.17
N GLU A 789 -23.65 0.98 -9.48
CA GLU A 789 -23.85 0.75 -8.05
C GLU A 789 -23.92 -0.75 -7.72
N THR A 790 -24.63 -1.54 -8.56
CA THR A 790 -24.80 -2.99 -8.37
C THR A 790 -23.45 -3.71 -8.29
N PHE A 791 -22.47 -3.32 -9.09
CA PHE A 791 -21.13 -3.95 -9.12
C PHE A 791 -20.14 -3.28 -8.15
N MET A 792 -20.24 -1.98 -7.92
CA MET A 792 -19.34 -1.23 -7.04
C MET A 792 -19.57 -1.54 -5.56
N LEU A 793 -20.81 -1.69 -5.12
CA LEU A 793 -21.11 -1.90 -3.70
C LEU A 793 -20.50 -3.18 -3.11
N PRO A 794 -20.43 -4.33 -3.80
CA PRO A 794 -19.71 -5.51 -3.33
C PRO A 794 -18.20 -5.26 -3.18
N ILE A 795 -17.58 -4.41 -4.01
CA ILE A 795 -16.16 -4.06 -3.87
C ILE A 795 -15.92 -3.18 -2.65
N TRP A 796 -16.79 -2.20 -2.41
CA TRP A 796 -16.74 -1.44 -1.16
C TRP A 796 -16.91 -2.35 0.06
N LYS A 797 -17.84 -3.31 -0.02
CA LYS A 797 -18.08 -4.28 1.04
C LYS A 797 -16.86 -5.18 1.26
N TYR A 798 -16.21 -5.64 0.18
CA TYR A 798 -14.95 -6.37 0.25
C TYR A 798 -13.89 -5.55 1.00
N ALA A 799 -13.60 -4.34 0.54
CA ALA A 799 -12.58 -3.51 1.18
C ALA A 799 -12.88 -3.23 2.66
N ASN A 800 -14.17 -3.06 3.01
CA ASN A 800 -14.62 -2.75 4.36
C ASN A 800 -14.66 -3.97 5.31
N GLU A 801 -14.93 -5.17 4.80
CA GLU A 801 -15.19 -6.36 5.62
C GLU A 801 -14.08 -7.42 5.56
N THR A 802 -13.13 -7.31 4.64
CA THR A 802 -12.06 -8.30 4.48
C THR A 802 -11.30 -8.54 5.79
N THR A 803 -11.02 -9.79 6.08
CA THR A 803 -10.16 -10.21 7.19
C THR A 803 -8.67 -10.13 6.83
N SER A 804 -8.32 -10.05 5.53
CA SER A 804 -6.96 -9.86 5.06
C SER A 804 -6.51 -8.42 5.31
N ARG A 805 -5.62 -8.24 6.29
CA ARG A 805 -5.14 -6.93 6.75
C ARG A 805 -3.84 -6.56 6.01
N VAL A 806 -3.97 -6.20 4.73
CA VAL A 806 -2.86 -5.82 3.83
C VAL A 806 -3.26 -4.58 3.02
N PRO A 807 -2.32 -3.81 2.44
CA PRO A 807 -2.65 -2.80 1.43
C PRO A 807 -3.57 -3.40 0.37
N LEU A 808 -4.57 -2.64 -0.06
CA LEU A 808 -5.71 -3.16 -0.83
C LEU A 808 -5.27 -4.14 -1.93
N SER A 809 -5.71 -5.40 -1.78
CA SER A 809 -5.52 -6.41 -2.81
C SER A 809 -6.51 -6.19 -3.95
N ASP A 810 -6.01 -6.24 -5.17
CA ASP A 810 -6.85 -6.24 -6.37
C ASP A 810 -7.36 -7.65 -6.71
N TRP A 811 -6.77 -8.71 -6.14
CA TRP A 811 -7.11 -10.12 -6.39
C TRP A 811 -7.63 -10.80 -5.11
N HIS A 812 -8.94 -11.06 -5.08
CA HIS A 812 -9.62 -11.61 -3.90
C HIS A 812 -10.70 -12.65 -4.26
N TYR A 813 -11.07 -13.47 -3.29
CA TYR A 813 -12.20 -14.39 -3.41
C TYR A 813 -13.53 -13.65 -3.26
N THR A 814 -14.44 -13.82 -4.22
CA THR A 814 -15.74 -13.14 -4.24
C THR A 814 -16.74 -13.72 -3.24
N SER A 815 -16.51 -14.95 -2.78
CA SER A 815 -17.36 -15.67 -1.81
C SER A 815 -17.14 -15.17 -0.37
N ASP A 816 -15.90 -15.06 0.09
CA ASP A 816 -15.55 -14.75 1.49
C ASP A 816 -14.80 -13.41 1.69
N GLY A 817 -14.27 -12.81 0.62
CA GLY A 817 -13.57 -11.53 0.66
C GLY A 817 -12.11 -11.63 1.15
N THR A 818 -11.53 -12.82 1.21
CA THR A 818 -10.11 -12.96 1.56
C THR A 818 -9.22 -12.67 0.36
N GLN A 819 -8.00 -12.21 0.61
CA GLN A 819 -6.97 -12.03 -0.40
C GLN A 819 -6.64 -13.36 -1.05
N ARG A 820 -6.57 -13.39 -2.40
CA ARG A 820 -6.02 -14.53 -3.14
C ARG A 820 -4.54 -14.33 -3.43
N GLY A 821 -4.14 -13.13 -3.76
CA GLY A 821 -2.78 -12.70 -4.05
C GLY A 821 -2.75 -11.21 -4.34
N PHE A 822 -1.60 -10.70 -4.74
CA PHE A 822 -1.34 -9.29 -5.07
C PHE A 822 -1.74 -8.31 -3.94
N GLN A 823 -1.03 -7.26 -3.78
CA GLN A 823 -1.36 -6.14 -2.89
C GLN A 823 -0.52 -4.91 -3.27
N ALA A 824 -0.94 -3.74 -2.81
CA ALA A 824 -0.22 -2.48 -3.00
C ALA A 824 0.08 -2.14 -4.47
N ARG A 825 -0.62 -2.74 -5.45
CA ARG A 825 -0.40 -2.49 -6.88
C ARG A 825 -1.10 -1.22 -7.32
N SER A 826 -0.56 -0.58 -8.36
CA SER A 826 -1.15 0.63 -8.95
C SER A 826 -2.45 0.40 -9.71
N VAL A 827 -2.79 -0.84 -10.04
CA VAL A 827 -3.95 -1.21 -10.85
C VAL A 827 -5.28 -0.67 -10.30
N VAL A 828 -5.35 -0.41 -8.99
CA VAL A 828 -6.52 0.22 -8.35
C VAL A 828 -6.78 1.66 -8.84
N GLY A 829 -5.84 2.27 -9.59
CA GLY A 829 -6.11 3.47 -10.38
C GLY A 829 -7.27 3.29 -11.37
N GLY A 830 -7.55 2.04 -11.76
CA GLY A 830 -8.71 1.64 -12.55
C GLY A 830 -10.07 1.93 -11.91
N TYR A 831 -10.12 2.11 -10.59
CA TYR A 831 -11.34 2.52 -9.90
C TYR A 831 -11.88 3.86 -10.41
N TYR A 832 -11.01 4.69 -10.98
CA TYR A 832 -11.39 5.99 -11.55
C TYR A 832 -12.09 5.91 -12.92
N MET A 833 -12.36 4.72 -13.46
CA MET A 833 -13.06 4.53 -14.73
C MET A 833 -14.41 5.25 -14.78
N ARG A 834 -15.17 5.23 -13.68
CA ARG A 834 -16.45 5.96 -13.60
C ARG A 834 -16.29 7.47 -13.63
N LEU A 835 -15.28 8.00 -12.96
CA LEU A 835 -14.97 9.43 -13.01
C LEU A 835 -14.50 9.84 -14.42
N LEU A 836 -13.64 9.02 -15.05
CA LEU A 836 -13.17 9.23 -16.42
C LEU A 836 -14.34 9.28 -17.39
N GLU A 837 -15.28 8.34 -17.27
CA GLU A 837 -16.52 8.36 -18.05
C GLU A 837 -17.28 9.69 -17.94
N LYS A 838 -17.44 10.20 -16.71
CA LYS A 838 -18.16 11.48 -16.48
C LYS A 838 -17.40 12.68 -17.03
N ARG A 839 -16.08 12.64 -17.10
CA ARG A 839 -15.26 13.70 -17.69
C ARG A 839 -15.30 13.70 -19.21
N LEU A 840 -15.26 12.52 -19.84
CA LEU A 840 -15.31 12.39 -21.30
C LEU A 840 -16.70 12.69 -21.91
N LYS A 841 -17.78 12.59 -21.12
CA LYS A 841 -19.15 12.81 -21.59
C LYS A 841 -19.72 14.18 -21.22
N LYS A 842 -18.89 15.08 -20.70
CA LYS A 842 -19.23 16.50 -20.54
C LYS A 842 -19.04 17.25 -21.85
#